data_df89a694b7bdf1f16818e947592cc6ba
#
_entry.id   df89a694b7bdf1f16818e947592cc6ba
#
_cell.length_a   1.000
_cell.length_b   1.000
_cell.length_c   1.000
_cell.angle_alpha   90.00
_cell.angle_beta   90.00
_cell.angle_gamma   90.00
#
_symmetry.space_group_name_H-M   'P 1'
#
loop_
_entity.id
_entity.type
_entity.pdbx_description
1 polymer ?
#
loop_
_entity_poly.entity_id
_entity_poly.type
_entity_poly.pdbx_seq_one_letter_code
_entity_poly.pdbx_strand_id
1 'polypeptide(L)'
;MHNGLAMDLNQIQSALRCCGRFQAIKHAKSLHSHIIKLGLFNHVFLLNNIISVYAKCSQFDDARTLFDDMPHRNIISYTTMVSAFTNSGRPQDALTVYNHMLESKTVQPNQFLYSAVLKACGVAGDVELGKLVHRRVYQARLEYDTVLMNALMDMYVKCRSLGDANRVFYDMPCKNSTSWNTLILGHAKQGLMKDALDLFDQMPEPDLVSWNSIITGLADTSSFQALQFVSMMHMKGLKLDAFTFPCALKACSLLGKLTAGRQIHCCIIKSGFECSCYCISALIDMYSNCKLLDDAMNIFDKKSPLAESLAVWNSMLSGFVANGDWWKALSMIAHMHHSGAQFDPYTFSVALKVCIQFENLRLASQVHGLVITGGYELDYVIGSIFIDLHVKQGNIKNALRLFERLPYKDVVAWSSLIVGCARFGLPTLAFSLFMDMFHLDLEIDHFVLSIVLKVSSSLASLPTGKQIHSFCLKKGYESERVITTALTDMYAKCGEIEDALALFNCLSEVDTLSWTGIIVGCAQNGRADKAINLLHKMIESGTKPNELTIIGVLSACRHAGLVEEAWTIFKSTETKHGLTPCPEHYNCMVDIFAQAGRFKEAINLISDMPYKPDKTIWCSLLGACGTYKNRHLANIVAEHLLATSPEDASVYIMLSNVYASLGLWDNVSKVREAVKKLGIKGAGKSWIEIFS
;
A
#
# COMPACT_ATOMS: atom_id res chain seq x y z
N MET A 1 37.75 36.07 47.01
CA MET A 1 36.53 36.87 46.97
C MET A 1 35.53 36.13 46.05
N HIS A 2 34.74 35.22 46.63
CA HIS A 2 33.65 34.55 45.94
C HIS A 2 32.35 34.85 46.70
N ASN A 3 31.72 35.95 46.37
CA ASN A 3 30.31 36.16 46.71
C ASN A 3 29.47 35.32 45.75
N GLY A 4 29.38 34.00 46.01
CA GLY A 4 28.33 33.18 45.44
C GLY A 4 27.04 33.47 46.19
N LEU A 5 26.15 34.30 45.62
CA LEU A 5 24.76 34.40 46.05
C LEU A 5 24.18 33.00 46.10
N ALA A 6 23.99 32.46 47.30
CA ALA A 6 23.25 31.21 47.50
C ALA A 6 21.81 31.51 47.02
N MET A 7 21.45 30.99 45.84
CA MET A 7 20.07 31.09 45.35
C MET A 7 19.12 30.45 46.37
N ASP A 8 18.13 31.20 46.81
CA ASP A 8 17.04 30.67 47.65
C ASP A 8 16.25 29.59 46.91
N LEU A 9 15.70 28.63 47.65
CA LEU A 9 14.91 27.53 47.12
C LEU A 9 13.81 28.00 46.12
N ASN A 10 13.17 29.14 46.43
CA ASN A 10 12.16 29.75 45.58
C ASN A 10 12.74 30.29 44.24
N GLN A 11 13.96 30.81 44.28
CA GLN A 11 14.66 31.28 43.07
C GLN A 11 15.08 30.13 42.20
N ILE A 12 15.58 29.03 42.77
CA ILE A 12 15.90 27.79 42.03
C ILE A 12 14.64 27.21 41.33
N GLN A 13 13.53 27.18 42.09
CA GLN A 13 12.25 26.68 41.54
C GLN A 13 11.73 27.55 40.37
N SER A 14 11.81 28.86 40.54
CA SER A 14 11.40 29.82 39.50
C SER A 14 12.28 29.65 38.24
N ALA A 15 13.60 29.53 38.43
CA ALA A 15 14.55 29.30 37.34
C ALA A 15 14.28 27.96 36.60
N LEU A 16 13.99 26.87 37.35
CA LEU A 16 13.61 25.59 36.77
C LEU A 16 12.31 25.68 35.94
N ARG A 17 11.30 26.38 36.46
CA ARG A 17 10.04 26.61 35.70
C ARG A 17 10.30 27.38 34.39
N CYS A 18 11.15 28.42 34.43
CA CYS A 18 11.56 29.15 33.23
C CYS A 18 12.31 28.24 32.25
N CYS A 19 13.27 27.42 32.70
CA CYS A 19 13.95 26.46 31.85
C CYS A 19 12.99 25.49 31.16
N GLY A 20 12.00 24.98 31.89
CA GLY A 20 10.97 24.10 31.29
C GLY A 20 10.01 24.80 30.32
N ARG A 21 9.74 26.11 30.52
CA ARG A 21 8.90 26.91 29.61
C ARG A 21 9.62 27.26 28.30
N PHE A 22 10.91 27.58 28.40
CA PHE A 22 11.73 27.97 27.23
C PHE A 22 12.56 26.84 26.66
N GLN A 23 12.40 25.63 27.16
CA GLN A 23 13.16 24.45 26.74
C GLN A 23 14.70 24.64 26.80
N ALA A 24 15.17 25.41 27.78
CA ALA A 24 16.56 25.80 27.90
C ALA A 24 17.42 24.73 28.60
N ILE A 25 17.71 23.64 27.89
CA ILE A 25 18.39 22.45 28.41
C ILE A 25 19.78 22.76 29.07
N LYS A 26 20.57 23.63 28.44
CA LYS A 26 21.90 23.99 28.97
C LYS A 26 21.81 24.62 30.39
N HIS A 27 20.84 25.51 30.57
CA HIS A 27 20.58 26.15 31.84
C HIS A 27 20.02 25.14 32.86
N ALA A 28 19.15 24.21 32.43
CA ALA A 28 18.62 23.15 33.28
C ALA A 28 19.74 22.24 33.81
N LYS A 29 20.70 21.82 32.97
CA LYS A 29 21.88 21.02 33.37
C LYS A 29 22.79 21.79 34.32
N SER A 30 22.98 23.08 34.11
CA SER A 30 23.74 23.95 35.02
C SER A 30 23.09 24.07 36.40
N LEU A 31 21.76 24.27 36.44
CA LEU A 31 20.99 24.31 37.68
C LEU A 31 21.00 22.95 38.39
N HIS A 32 20.89 21.83 37.69
CA HIS A 32 21.02 20.49 38.26
C HIS A 32 22.37 20.30 38.91
N SER A 33 23.46 20.66 38.24
CA SER A 33 24.82 20.60 38.82
C SER A 33 24.97 21.51 40.04
N HIS A 34 24.31 22.66 40.05
CA HIS A 34 24.31 23.58 41.19
C HIS A 34 23.56 23.00 42.41
N ILE A 35 22.40 22.36 42.19
CA ILE A 35 21.60 21.68 43.21
C ILE A 35 22.42 20.55 43.89
N ILE A 36 23.17 19.78 43.07
CA ILE A 36 24.09 18.74 43.60
C ILE A 36 25.17 19.37 44.48
N LYS A 37 25.83 20.45 44.03
CA LYS A 37 26.88 21.15 44.76
C LYS A 37 26.40 21.76 46.07
N LEU A 38 25.14 22.17 46.15
CA LEU A 38 24.51 22.70 47.38
C LEU A 38 24.09 21.59 48.36
N GLY A 39 24.31 20.30 48.02
CA GLY A 39 23.89 19.17 48.86
C GLY A 39 22.38 18.94 48.92
N LEU A 40 21.60 19.54 47.98
CA LEU A 40 20.15 19.45 47.96
C LEU A 40 19.63 18.23 47.16
N PHE A 41 20.48 17.24 46.90
CA PHE A 41 20.12 16.04 46.16
C PHE A 41 19.09 15.13 46.87
N ASN A 42 18.90 15.32 48.17
CA ASN A 42 17.85 14.62 48.94
C ASN A 42 16.49 15.34 48.90
N HIS A 43 16.39 16.50 48.24
CA HIS A 43 15.18 17.28 48.23
C HIS A 43 14.25 16.82 47.08
N VAL A 44 13.41 15.83 47.36
CA VAL A 44 12.51 15.15 46.37
C VAL A 44 11.73 16.12 45.49
N PHE A 45 11.26 17.23 46.06
CA PHE A 45 10.48 18.24 45.34
C PHE A 45 11.30 18.92 44.23
N LEU A 46 12.55 19.28 44.47
CA LEU A 46 13.45 19.87 43.47
C LEU A 46 13.79 18.87 42.38
N LEU A 47 14.04 17.61 42.72
CA LEU A 47 14.38 16.55 41.78
C LEU A 47 13.17 16.25 40.86
N ASN A 48 11.96 16.23 41.39
CA ASN A 48 10.76 16.08 40.57
C ASN A 48 10.57 17.24 39.54
N ASN A 49 10.93 18.48 39.97
CA ASN A 49 10.92 19.62 39.04
C ASN A 49 11.96 19.46 37.92
N ILE A 50 13.19 18.98 38.25
CA ILE A 50 14.25 18.73 37.26
C ILE A 50 13.81 17.63 36.28
N ILE A 51 13.25 16.52 36.77
CA ILE A 51 12.69 15.45 35.91
C ILE A 51 11.65 16.04 34.96
N SER A 52 10.72 16.87 35.46
CA SER A 52 9.73 17.56 34.64
C SER A 52 10.35 18.47 33.58
N VAL A 53 11.45 19.18 33.92
CA VAL A 53 12.18 20.05 32.98
C VAL A 53 12.88 19.21 31.89
N TYR A 54 13.59 18.14 32.29
CA TYR A 54 14.25 17.26 31.35
C TYR A 54 13.22 16.62 30.37
N ALA A 55 12.08 16.18 30.88
CA ALA A 55 11.00 15.67 30.06
C ALA A 55 10.49 16.72 29.04
N LYS A 56 10.28 17.98 29.47
CA LYS A 56 9.88 19.09 28.59
C LYS A 56 10.93 19.46 27.54
N CYS A 57 12.20 19.22 27.85
CA CYS A 57 13.35 19.41 26.95
C CYS A 57 13.63 18.16 26.10
N SER A 58 12.78 17.14 26.11
CA SER A 58 12.94 15.88 25.38
C SER A 58 14.20 15.07 25.75
N GLN A 59 14.75 15.30 26.97
CA GLN A 59 15.92 14.57 27.49
C GLN A 59 15.44 13.44 28.42
N PHE A 60 14.81 12.43 27.84
CA PHE A 60 14.15 11.36 28.61
C PHE A 60 15.14 10.43 29.32
N ASP A 61 16.30 10.21 28.72
CA ASP A 61 17.36 9.35 29.32
C ASP A 61 18.00 10.04 30.51
N ASP A 62 18.28 11.36 30.46
CA ASP A 62 18.74 12.15 31.62
C ASP A 62 17.67 12.16 32.73
N ALA A 63 16.39 12.26 32.36
CA ALA A 63 15.27 12.19 33.31
C ALA A 63 15.18 10.82 33.98
N ARG A 64 15.41 9.73 33.23
CA ARG A 64 15.40 8.36 33.73
C ARG A 64 16.59 8.13 34.70
N THR A 65 17.80 8.51 34.30
CA THR A 65 18.98 8.39 35.12
C THR A 65 18.78 9.12 36.45
N LEU A 66 18.31 10.37 36.38
CA LEU A 66 18.03 11.13 37.62
C LEU A 66 17.00 10.44 38.51
N PHE A 67 15.91 9.90 37.88
CA PHE A 67 14.89 9.19 38.63
C PHE A 67 15.43 7.92 39.31
N ASP A 68 16.32 7.18 38.62
CA ASP A 68 16.94 5.97 39.16
C ASP A 68 18.00 6.27 40.24
N ASP A 69 18.64 7.44 40.20
CA ASP A 69 19.61 7.90 41.22
C ASP A 69 18.94 8.53 42.46
N MET A 70 17.61 8.82 42.42
CA MET A 70 16.91 9.41 43.56
C MET A 70 16.93 8.46 44.78
N PRO A 71 17.41 8.92 45.95
CA PRO A 71 17.42 8.10 47.16
C PRO A 71 16.02 7.81 47.70
N HIS A 72 15.08 8.74 47.55
CA HIS A 72 13.69 8.59 47.95
C HIS A 72 12.77 9.03 46.81
N ARG A 73 11.87 8.13 46.41
CA ARG A 73 10.86 8.38 45.38
C ARG A 73 9.49 8.42 46.04
N ASN A 74 8.71 9.46 45.77
CA ASN A 74 7.35 9.56 46.22
C ASN A 74 6.37 9.38 45.05
N ILE A 75 5.06 9.40 45.36
CA ILE A 75 4.02 9.23 44.34
C ILE A 75 4.09 10.25 43.18
N ILE A 76 4.56 11.49 43.50
CA ILE A 76 4.72 12.54 42.48
C ILE A 76 5.88 12.20 41.56
N SER A 77 7.01 11.63 42.07
CA SER A 77 8.13 11.20 41.24
C SER A 77 7.69 10.17 40.19
N TYR A 78 6.95 9.13 40.63
CA TYR A 78 6.44 8.10 39.75
C TYR A 78 5.42 8.67 38.74
N THR A 79 4.47 9.50 39.18
CA THR A 79 3.46 10.13 38.30
C THR A 79 4.12 11.01 37.24
N THR A 80 5.14 11.79 37.64
CA THR A 80 5.88 12.68 36.72
C THR A 80 6.59 11.85 35.65
N MET A 81 7.27 10.77 36.03
CA MET A 81 8.01 9.89 35.10
C MET A 81 7.06 9.15 34.14
N VAL A 82 5.98 8.54 34.68
CA VAL A 82 4.97 7.86 33.85
C VAL A 82 4.35 8.84 32.84
N SER A 83 3.98 10.05 33.28
CA SER A 83 3.42 11.07 32.40
C SER A 83 4.43 11.54 31.34
N ALA A 84 5.70 11.71 31.72
CA ALA A 84 6.76 12.11 30.82
C ALA A 84 6.95 11.09 29.67
N PHE A 85 7.10 9.82 29.99
CA PHE A 85 7.25 8.77 28.99
C PHE A 85 5.99 8.59 28.12
N THR A 86 4.79 8.67 28.71
CA THR A 86 3.53 8.58 27.97
C THR A 86 3.40 9.69 26.94
N ASN A 87 3.71 10.94 27.33
CA ASN A 87 3.61 12.11 26.45
C ASN A 87 4.70 12.14 25.37
N SER A 88 5.80 11.42 25.55
CA SER A 88 6.89 11.30 24.57
C SER A 88 6.71 10.16 23.57
N GLY A 89 5.58 9.45 23.63
CA GLY A 89 5.37 8.28 22.75
C GLY A 89 6.14 7.02 23.17
N ARG A 90 6.62 6.95 24.42
CA ARG A 90 7.31 5.78 25.00
C ARG A 90 6.45 5.11 26.08
N PRO A 91 5.24 4.61 25.77
CA PRO A 91 4.31 4.09 26.76
C PRO A 91 4.85 2.84 27.47
N GLN A 92 5.64 2.01 26.80
CA GLN A 92 6.23 0.81 27.42
C GLN A 92 7.17 1.16 28.57
N ASP A 93 7.98 2.20 28.42
CA ASP A 93 8.84 2.68 29.50
C ASP A 93 8.02 3.24 30.68
N ALA A 94 6.90 3.91 30.40
CA ALA A 94 5.96 4.35 31.44
C ALA A 94 5.38 3.17 32.23
N LEU A 95 4.99 2.08 31.55
CA LEU A 95 4.45 0.89 32.17
C LEU A 95 5.52 0.11 32.97
N THR A 96 6.77 0.09 32.53
CA THR A 96 7.87 -0.50 33.31
C THR A 96 8.12 0.26 34.61
N VAL A 97 8.06 1.60 34.61
CA VAL A 97 8.17 2.43 35.84
C VAL A 97 7.04 2.12 36.81
N TYR A 98 5.81 1.94 36.30
CA TYR A 98 4.66 1.58 37.13
C TYR A 98 4.81 0.19 37.76
N ASN A 99 5.23 -0.82 36.99
CA ASN A 99 5.44 -2.16 37.48
C ASN A 99 6.53 -2.21 38.57
N HIS A 100 7.67 -1.52 38.34
CA HIS A 100 8.74 -1.41 39.34
C HIS A 100 8.23 -0.76 40.64
N MET A 101 7.35 0.25 40.58
CA MET A 101 6.74 0.83 41.78
C MET A 101 5.91 -0.21 42.54
N LEU A 102 5.14 -1.02 41.86
CA LEU A 102 4.31 -2.06 42.48
C LEU A 102 5.13 -3.15 43.17
N GLU A 103 6.27 -3.52 42.56
CA GLU A 103 7.22 -4.49 43.14
C GLU A 103 7.84 -3.95 44.43
N SER A 104 8.19 -2.67 44.45
CA SER A 104 8.84 -2.03 45.60
C SER A 104 7.93 -1.92 46.84
N LYS A 105 6.61 -1.94 46.67
CA LYS A 105 5.56 -1.81 47.70
C LYS A 105 5.73 -0.59 48.65
N THR A 106 6.57 0.37 48.28
CA THR A 106 6.94 1.52 49.16
C THR A 106 5.93 2.66 49.07
N VAL A 107 5.22 2.77 47.94
CA VAL A 107 4.31 3.89 47.67
C VAL A 107 2.97 3.34 47.19
N GLN A 108 1.86 3.85 47.78
CA GLN A 108 0.51 3.50 47.32
C GLN A 108 0.09 4.36 46.11
N PRO A 109 -0.46 3.77 45.04
CA PRO A 109 -0.98 4.52 43.90
C PRO A 109 -2.18 5.40 44.31
N ASN A 110 -2.27 6.58 43.70
CA ASN A 110 -3.41 7.50 43.85
C ASN A 110 -4.12 7.70 42.51
N GLN A 111 -5.23 8.45 42.49
CA GLN A 111 -6.03 8.72 41.31
C GLN A 111 -5.20 9.34 40.15
N PHE A 112 -4.23 10.19 40.46
CA PHE A 112 -3.39 10.85 39.45
C PHE A 112 -2.46 9.87 38.76
N LEU A 113 -1.84 8.97 39.51
CA LEU A 113 -0.99 7.93 38.96
C LEU A 113 -1.81 6.93 38.10
N TYR A 114 -2.96 6.48 38.63
CA TYR A 114 -3.83 5.60 37.85
C TYR A 114 -4.27 6.24 36.54
N SER A 115 -4.65 7.52 36.52
CA SER A 115 -5.00 8.24 35.29
C SER A 115 -3.82 8.29 34.30
N ALA A 116 -2.60 8.52 34.79
CA ALA A 116 -1.40 8.52 33.94
C ALA A 116 -1.09 7.12 33.36
N VAL A 117 -1.22 6.07 34.18
CA VAL A 117 -1.00 4.67 33.75
C VAL A 117 -2.08 4.24 32.76
N LEU A 118 -3.35 4.56 32.99
CA LEU A 118 -4.44 4.28 32.05
C LEU A 118 -4.21 4.95 30.69
N LYS A 119 -3.74 6.21 30.70
CA LYS A 119 -3.34 6.89 29.46
C LYS A 119 -2.20 6.14 28.76
N ALA A 120 -1.20 5.65 29.50
CA ALA A 120 -0.11 4.85 28.94
C ALA A 120 -0.61 3.52 28.36
N CYS A 121 -1.50 2.79 29.07
CA CYS A 121 -2.13 1.58 28.56
C CYS A 121 -2.91 1.83 27.25
N GLY A 122 -3.67 2.91 27.19
CA GLY A 122 -4.41 3.30 25.99
C GLY A 122 -3.52 3.62 24.79
N VAL A 123 -2.37 4.25 25.00
CA VAL A 123 -1.39 4.54 23.95
C VAL A 123 -0.63 3.26 23.53
N ALA A 124 -0.32 2.37 24.49
CA ALA A 124 0.34 1.10 24.24
C ALA A 124 -0.57 0.04 23.60
N GLY A 125 -1.90 0.22 23.71
CA GLY A 125 -2.88 -0.81 23.33
C GLY A 125 -2.96 -1.98 24.30
N ASP A 126 -2.41 -1.86 25.50
CA ASP A 126 -2.37 -2.93 26.51
C ASP A 126 -3.68 -2.96 27.34
N VAL A 127 -4.66 -3.67 26.81
CA VAL A 127 -5.98 -3.82 27.46
C VAL A 127 -5.90 -4.68 28.72
N GLU A 128 -5.01 -5.66 28.80
CA GLU A 128 -4.96 -6.57 29.96
C GLU A 128 -4.41 -5.86 31.20
N LEU A 129 -3.35 -5.08 31.05
CA LEU A 129 -2.87 -4.22 32.13
C LEU A 129 -3.92 -3.17 32.49
N GLY A 130 -4.61 -2.60 31.49
CA GLY A 130 -5.74 -1.69 31.71
C GLY A 130 -6.84 -2.30 32.58
N LYS A 131 -7.23 -3.56 32.34
CA LYS A 131 -8.19 -4.29 33.18
C LYS A 131 -7.69 -4.54 34.59
N LEU A 132 -6.38 -4.80 34.75
CA LEU A 132 -5.78 -4.97 36.07
C LEU A 132 -5.84 -3.66 36.86
N VAL A 133 -5.51 -2.53 36.22
CA VAL A 133 -5.63 -1.20 36.85
C VAL A 133 -7.09 -0.89 37.18
N HIS A 134 -8.03 -1.22 36.30
CA HIS A 134 -9.46 -1.07 36.56
C HIS A 134 -9.91 -1.77 37.84
N ARG A 135 -9.53 -3.05 38.04
CA ARG A 135 -9.82 -3.79 39.29
C ARG A 135 -9.26 -3.08 40.52
N ARG A 136 -8.02 -2.55 40.43
CA ARG A 136 -7.38 -1.84 41.53
C ARG A 136 -8.06 -0.52 41.86
N VAL A 137 -8.58 0.20 40.86
CA VAL A 137 -9.37 1.43 41.06
C VAL A 137 -10.62 1.14 41.88
N TYR A 138 -11.36 0.07 41.59
CA TYR A 138 -12.52 -0.36 42.38
C TYR A 138 -12.11 -0.85 43.77
N GLN A 139 -11.03 -1.60 43.92
CA GLN A 139 -10.52 -2.02 45.25
C GLN A 139 -10.12 -0.83 46.12
N ALA A 140 -9.61 0.23 45.49
CA ALA A 140 -9.24 1.47 46.19
C ALA A 140 -10.44 2.41 46.45
N ARG A 141 -11.66 2.04 46.04
CA ARG A 141 -12.91 2.83 46.13
C ARG A 141 -12.79 4.21 45.47
N LEU A 142 -12.13 4.25 44.30
CA LEU A 142 -11.92 5.47 43.52
C LEU A 142 -12.94 5.63 42.36
N GLU A 143 -13.97 4.80 42.32
CA GLU A 143 -15.02 4.80 41.28
C GLU A 143 -15.89 6.08 41.27
N TYR A 144 -15.82 6.89 42.31
CA TYR A 144 -16.51 8.18 42.37
C TYR A 144 -15.74 9.34 41.72
N ASP A 145 -14.46 9.14 41.39
CA ASP A 145 -13.64 10.16 40.72
C ASP A 145 -13.98 10.16 39.20
N THR A 146 -14.78 11.13 38.77
CA THR A 146 -15.20 11.25 37.36
C THR A 146 -14.02 11.42 36.41
N VAL A 147 -12.92 12.06 36.81
CA VAL A 147 -11.75 12.27 35.98
C VAL A 147 -11.03 10.93 35.75
N LEU A 148 -10.87 10.13 36.80
CA LEU A 148 -10.28 8.81 36.71
C LEU A 148 -11.12 7.85 35.86
N MET A 149 -12.45 7.87 36.04
CA MET A 149 -13.37 7.05 35.26
C MET A 149 -13.39 7.45 33.78
N ASN A 150 -13.29 8.74 33.47
CA ASN A 150 -13.11 9.19 32.08
C ASN A 150 -11.78 8.71 31.48
N ALA A 151 -10.69 8.71 32.26
CA ALA A 151 -9.41 8.18 31.80
C ALA A 151 -9.47 6.65 31.55
N LEU A 152 -10.26 5.93 32.38
CA LEU A 152 -10.51 4.50 32.20
C LEU A 152 -11.32 4.21 30.92
N MET A 153 -12.36 4.99 30.67
CA MET A 153 -13.13 4.88 29.42
C MET A 153 -12.26 5.20 28.19
N ASP A 154 -11.47 6.29 28.24
CA ASP A 154 -10.58 6.67 27.14
C ASP A 154 -9.55 5.56 26.84
N MET A 155 -9.04 4.89 27.89
CA MET A 155 -8.16 3.72 27.73
C MET A 155 -8.88 2.59 26.98
N TYR A 156 -10.11 2.21 27.39
CA TYR A 156 -10.86 1.15 26.71
C TYR A 156 -11.21 1.51 25.27
N VAL A 157 -11.60 2.77 25.01
CA VAL A 157 -11.86 3.28 23.65
C VAL A 157 -10.62 3.15 22.77
N LYS A 158 -9.43 3.55 23.27
CA LYS A 158 -8.15 3.44 22.54
C LYS A 158 -7.73 2.01 22.28
N CYS A 159 -8.02 1.11 23.24
CA CYS A 159 -7.80 -0.33 23.09
C CYS A 159 -8.88 -1.04 22.26
N ARG A 160 -9.80 -0.30 21.62
CA ARG A 160 -10.92 -0.80 20.83
C ARG A 160 -11.90 -1.72 21.59
N SER A 161 -11.95 -1.64 22.90
CA SER A 161 -12.84 -2.43 23.77
C SER A 161 -14.07 -1.59 24.18
N LEU A 162 -14.95 -1.27 23.20
CA LEU A 162 -16.13 -0.44 23.46
C LEU A 162 -17.12 -1.05 24.44
N GLY A 163 -17.23 -2.39 24.49
CA GLY A 163 -18.10 -3.07 25.45
C GLY A 163 -17.74 -2.77 26.90
N ASP A 164 -16.44 -2.76 27.21
CA ASP A 164 -15.95 -2.40 28.54
C ASP A 164 -16.05 -0.90 28.80
N ALA A 165 -15.83 -0.05 27.80
CA ALA A 165 -16.04 1.40 27.91
C ALA A 165 -17.52 1.73 28.21
N ASN A 166 -18.46 1.08 27.54
CA ASN A 166 -19.89 1.22 27.79
C ASN A 166 -20.25 0.82 29.23
N ARG A 167 -19.75 -0.32 29.73
CA ARG A 167 -19.99 -0.74 31.14
C ARG A 167 -19.53 0.33 32.10
N VAL A 168 -18.29 0.81 31.97
CA VAL A 168 -17.77 1.88 32.84
C VAL A 168 -18.65 3.12 32.79
N PHE A 169 -19.10 3.53 31.60
CA PHE A 169 -19.98 4.68 31.45
C PHE A 169 -21.32 4.52 32.18
N TYR A 170 -21.95 3.35 32.02
CA TYR A 170 -23.25 3.13 32.68
C TYR A 170 -23.11 2.97 34.21
N ASP A 171 -22.00 2.42 34.70
CA ASP A 171 -21.70 2.26 36.13
C ASP A 171 -21.30 3.58 36.81
N MET A 172 -20.96 4.64 36.06
CA MET A 172 -20.60 5.94 36.62
C MET A 172 -21.81 6.61 37.28
N PRO A 173 -21.70 6.99 38.57
CA PRO A 173 -22.80 7.67 39.29
C PRO A 173 -23.05 9.09 38.76
N CYS A 174 -22.00 9.81 38.36
CA CYS A 174 -22.12 11.17 37.81
C CYS A 174 -21.37 11.20 36.44
N LYS A 175 -22.10 11.66 35.44
CA LYS A 175 -21.59 11.80 34.06
C LYS A 175 -21.48 13.29 33.72
N ASN A 176 -20.30 13.70 33.22
CA ASN A 176 -20.09 15.07 32.70
C ASN A 176 -19.99 15.06 31.17
N SER A 177 -19.92 16.24 30.54
CA SER A 177 -19.79 16.35 29.08
C SER A 177 -18.61 15.57 28.55
N THR A 178 -17.48 15.50 29.30
CA THR A 178 -16.31 14.71 28.89
C THR A 178 -16.63 13.21 28.84
N SER A 179 -17.42 12.68 29.78
CA SER A 179 -17.83 11.27 29.79
C SER A 179 -18.62 10.92 28.53
N TRP A 180 -19.61 11.73 28.18
CA TRP A 180 -20.40 11.59 26.96
C TRP A 180 -19.52 11.71 25.70
N ASN A 181 -18.70 12.77 25.62
CA ASN A 181 -17.83 13.03 24.47
C ASN A 181 -16.81 11.92 24.23
N THR A 182 -16.24 11.33 25.30
CA THR A 182 -15.30 10.21 25.18
C THR A 182 -15.96 8.99 24.53
N LEU A 183 -17.18 8.67 24.95
CA LEU A 183 -17.91 7.52 24.45
C LEU A 183 -18.43 7.75 23.02
N ILE A 184 -19.00 8.91 22.73
CA ILE A 184 -19.45 9.34 21.40
C ILE A 184 -18.29 9.26 20.41
N LEU A 185 -17.14 9.85 20.77
CA LEU A 185 -15.95 9.83 19.91
C LEU A 185 -15.42 8.40 19.70
N GLY A 186 -15.51 7.56 20.74
CA GLY A 186 -15.11 6.15 20.67
C GLY A 186 -15.93 5.36 19.65
N HIS A 187 -17.27 5.47 19.72
CA HIS A 187 -18.17 4.83 18.76
C HIS A 187 -17.98 5.39 17.35
N ALA A 188 -17.86 6.71 17.20
CA ALA A 188 -17.65 7.36 15.91
C ALA A 188 -16.35 6.90 15.23
N LYS A 189 -15.23 6.80 15.97
CA LYS A 189 -13.94 6.32 15.45
C LYS A 189 -13.93 4.86 15.02
N GLN A 190 -14.81 4.02 15.60
CA GLN A 190 -14.94 2.62 15.20
C GLN A 190 -16.01 2.40 14.12
N GLY A 191 -16.56 3.49 13.55
CA GLY A 191 -17.55 3.42 12.48
C GLY A 191 -18.97 3.10 12.95
N LEU A 192 -19.20 2.99 14.26
CA LEU A 192 -20.51 2.70 14.86
C LEU A 192 -21.33 4.00 15.02
N MET A 193 -21.59 4.68 13.88
CA MET A 193 -22.21 6.01 13.89
C MET A 193 -23.63 6.00 14.43
N LYS A 194 -24.39 4.91 14.29
CA LYS A 194 -25.74 4.80 14.84
C LYS A 194 -25.71 4.92 16.36
N ASP A 195 -24.85 4.15 17.02
CA ASP A 195 -24.71 4.18 18.48
C ASP A 195 -24.17 5.53 18.96
N ALA A 196 -23.26 6.15 18.20
CA ALA A 196 -22.74 7.48 18.50
C ALA A 196 -23.85 8.55 18.45
N LEU A 197 -24.77 8.48 17.47
CA LEU A 197 -25.92 9.37 17.34
C LEU A 197 -26.93 9.14 18.46
N ASP A 198 -27.23 7.89 18.81
CA ASP A 198 -28.14 7.55 19.92
C ASP A 198 -27.59 8.09 21.25
N LEU A 199 -26.29 8.04 21.49
CA LEU A 199 -25.65 8.64 22.66
C LEU A 199 -25.70 10.17 22.64
N PHE A 200 -25.52 10.78 21.47
CA PHE A 200 -25.61 12.22 21.31
C PHE A 200 -27.02 12.75 21.61
N ASP A 201 -28.05 12.03 21.16
CA ASP A 201 -29.44 12.37 21.37
C ASP A 201 -29.85 12.20 22.86
N GLN A 202 -29.21 11.25 23.58
CA GLN A 202 -29.40 11.05 25.03
C GLN A 202 -28.65 12.07 25.89
N MET A 203 -27.67 12.80 25.32
CA MET A 203 -26.87 13.75 26.07
C MET A 203 -27.70 14.97 26.49
N PRO A 204 -27.81 15.32 27.81
CA PRO A 204 -28.68 16.38 28.26
C PRO A 204 -28.37 17.76 27.66
N GLU A 205 -27.09 18.11 27.58
CA GLU A 205 -26.61 19.39 27.05
C GLU A 205 -25.39 19.16 26.15
N PRO A 206 -25.59 18.94 24.82
CA PRO A 206 -24.50 18.80 23.89
C PRO A 206 -23.71 20.10 23.77
N ASP A 207 -22.43 20.02 24.08
CA ASP A 207 -21.47 21.11 23.94
C ASP A 207 -20.80 21.13 22.55
N LEU A 208 -19.95 22.13 22.29
CA LEU A 208 -19.22 22.26 21.01
C LEU A 208 -18.38 21.02 20.67
N VAL A 209 -17.80 20.37 21.69
CA VAL A 209 -16.98 19.17 21.51
C VAL A 209 -17.84 17.97 21.09
N SER A 210 -19.06 17.83 21.65
CA SER A 210 -20.03 16.80 21.26
C SER A 210 -20.41 16.93 19.78
N TRP A 211 -20.78 18.13 19.34
CA TRP A 211 -21.09 18.42 17.95
C TRP A 211 -19.91 18.10 17.03
N ASN A 212 -18.71 18.58 17.37
CA ASN A 212 -17.51 18.32 16.58
C ASN A 212 -17.17 16.82 16.50
N SER A 213 -17.38 16.05 17.57
CA SER A 213 -17.16 14.61 17.58
C SER A 213 -18.08 13.87 16.61
N ILE A 214 -19.37 14.22 16.59
CA ILE A 214 -20.34 13.65 15.65
C ILE A 214 -20.04 14.08 14.21
N ILE A 215 -19.78 15.37 13.96
CA ILE A 215 -19.47 15.89 12.63
C ILE A 215 -18.21 15.21 12.07
N THR A 216 -17.18 15.03 12.90
CA THR A 216 -15.96 14.35 12.50
C THR A 216 -16.22 12.89 12.08
N GLY A 217 -16.97 12.13 12.89
CA GLY A 217 -17.32 10.76 12.57
C GLY A 217 -18.20 10.63 11.32
N LEU A 218 -19.16 11.55 11.16
CA LEU A 218 -20.02 11.60 9.97
C LEU A 218 -19.26 12.05 8.71
N ALA A 219 -18.26 12.89 8.83
CA ALA A 219 -17.46 13.30 7.67
C ALA A 219 -16.77 12.11 6.99
N ASP A 220 -16.42 11.06 7.76
CA ASP A 220 -15.80 9.85 7.23
C ASP A 220 -16.82 8.80 6.74
N THR A 221 -18.00 8.71 7.38
CA THR A 221 -18.98 7.66 7.10
C THR A 221 -20.15 8.12 6.21
N SER A 222 -20.63 9.34 6.40
CA SER A 222 -21.76 9.92 5.68
C SER A 222 -21.62 11.44 5.54
N SER A 223 -20.84 11.87 4.58
CA SER A 223 -20.54 13.29 4.32
C SER A 223 -21.80 14.16 4.16
N PHE A 224 -22.92 13.61 3.65
CA PHE A 224 -24.18 14.33 3.53
C PHE A 224 -24.78 14.66 4.90
N GLN A 225 -24.82 13.69 5.81
CA GLN A 225 -25.31 13.90 7.18
C GLN A 225 -24.37 14.84 7.96
N ALA A 226 -23.06 14.77 7.73
CA ALA A 226 -22.12 15.72 8.34
C ALA A 226 -22.50 17.18 8.02
N LEU A 227 -22.82 17.50 6.75
CA LEU A 227 -23.25 18.84 6.35
C LEU A 227 -24.62 19.23 6.96
N GLN A 228 -25.53 18.29 7.12
CA GLN A 228 -26.80 18.55 7.82
C GLN A 228 -26.54 18.93 9.29
N PHE A 229 -25.67 18.20 9.98
CA PHE A 229 -25.31 18.50 11.38
C PHE A 229 -24.59 19.86 11.49
N VAL A 230 -23.70 20.22 10.57
CA VAL A 230 -23.11 21.56 10.53
C VAL A 230 -24.18 22.64 10.36
N SER A 231 -25.17 22.43 9.49
CA SER A 231 -26.28 23.36 9.30
C SER A 231 -27.16 23.46 10.56
N MET A 232 -27.48 22.34 11.21
CA MET A 232 -28.21 22.31 12.47
C MET A 232 -27.49 23.04 13.61
N MET A 233 -26.16 22.83 13.71
CA MET A 233 -25.30 23.52 14.65
C MET A 233 -25.37 25.05 14.46
N HIS A 234 -25.29 25.50 13.20
CA HIS A 234 -25.38 26.91 12.84
C HIS A 234 -26.79 27.48 13.17
N MET A 235 -27.85 26.74 12.84
CA MET A 235 -29.23 27.18 13.16
C MET A 235 -29.50 27.29 14.67
N LYS A 236 -28.83 26.47 15.49
CA LYS A 236 -28.86 26.57 16.96
C LYS A 236 -28.05 27.76 17.52
N GLY A 237 -27.43 28.57 16.65
CA GLY A 237 -26.64 29.73 17.06
C GLY A 237 -25.25 29.38 17.61
N LEU A 238 -24.81 28.13 17.51
CA LEU A 238 -23.47 27.71 17.94
C LEU A 238 -22.45 28.23 16.91
N LYS A 239 -21.37 28.82 17.40
CA LYS A 239 -20.29 29.33 16.54
C LYS A 239 -19.43 28.15 16.06
N LEU A 240 -19.26 28.04 14.74
CA LEU A 240 -18.33 27.12 14.12
C LEU A 240 -16.89 27.51 14.49
N ASP A 241 -16.04 26.55 14.77
CA ASP A 241 -14.66 26.76 15.21
C ASP A 241 -13.62 26.18 14.24
N ALA A 242 -12.35 26.31 14.59
CA ALA A 242 -11.23 25.81 13.80
C ALA A 242 -11.24 24.29 13.61
N PHE A 243 -12.02 23.52 14.36
CA PHE A 243 -12.18 22.08 14.21
C PHE A 243 -13.40 21.70 13.37
N THR A 244 -14.50 22.44 13.49
CA THR A 244 -15.71 22.22 12.70
C THR A 244 -15.50 22.50 11.21
N PHE A 245 -14.81 23.61 10.88
CA PHE A 245 -14.61 24.04 9.49
C PHE A 245 -13.87 22.99 8.64
N PRO A 246 -12.74 22.41 9.07
CA PRO A 246 -12.07 21.36 8.30
C PRO A 246 -12.94 20.12 8.03
N CYS A 247 -13.73 19.68 9.03
CA CYS A 247 -14.64 18.54 8.86
C CYS A 247 -15.75 18.84 7.84
N ALA A 248 -16.33 20.04 7.90
CA ALA A 248 -17.33 20.49 6.95
C ALA A 248 -16.78 20.62 5.53
N LEU A 249 -15.57 21.14 5.37
CA LEU A 249 -14.88 21.24 4.07
C LEU A 249 -14.52 19.85 3.52
N LYS A 250 -14.08 18.93 4.37
CA LYS A 250 -13.84 17.53 3.99
C LYS A 250 -15.12 16.87 3.46
N ALA A 251 -16.25 17.10 4.12
CA ALA A 251 -17.53 16.57 3.65
C ALA A 251 -17.95 17.19 2.31
N CYS A 252 -17.72 18.49 2.11
CA CYS A 252 -17.97 19.16 0.82
C CYS A 252 -17.09 18.58 -0.30
N SER A 253 -15.83 18.35 0.00
CA SER A 253 -14.82 17.77 -0.89
C SER A 253 -15.25 16.38 -1.38
N LEU A 254 -15.62 15.49 -0.47
CA LEU A 254 -16.05 14.12 -0.78
C LEU A 254 -17.36 14.06 -1.58
N LEU A 255 -18.26 15.02 -1.36
CA LEU A 255 -19.53 15.12 -2.11
C LEU A 255 -19.41 15.92 -3.42
N GLY A 256 -18.26 16.53 -3.69
CA GLY A 256 -18.10 17.43 -4.84
C GLY A 256 -19.00 18.67 -4.77
N LYS A 257 -19.49 19.07 -3.57
CA LYS A 257 -20.40 20.22 -3.39
C LYS A 257 -19.65 21.53 -3.27
N LEU A 258 -19.19 22.08 -4.40
CA LEU A 258 -18.45 23.33 -4.46
C LEU A 258 -19.21 24.53 -3.88
N THR A 259 -20.52 24.65 -4.12
CA THR A 259 -21.34 25.75 -3.63
C THR A 259 -21.36 25.83 -2.10
N ALA A 260 -21.55 24.67 -1.43
CA ALA A 260 -21.48 24.59 0.02
C ALA A 260 -20.05 24.90 0.54
N GLY A 261 -19.02 24.39 -0.16
CA GLY A 261 -17.62 24.70 0.16
C GLY A 261 -17.31 26.20 0.11
N ARG A 262 -17.80 26.93 -0.91
CA ARG A 262 -17.67 28.38 -1.01
C ARG A 262 -18.42 29.12 0.09
N GLN A 263 -19.59 28.64 0.50
CA GLN A 263 -20.33 29.22 1.64
C GLN A 263 -19.54 29.07 2.94
N ILE A 264 -18.99 27.88 3.20
CA ILE A 264 -18.13 27.63 4.37
C ILE A 264 -16.88 28.50 4.32
N HIS A 265 -16.25 28.68 3.14
CA HIS A 265 -15.11 29.58 2.96
C HIS A 265 -15.48 31.01 3.38
N CYS A 266 -16.64 31.52 2.95
CA CYS A 266 -17.13 32.83 3.39
C CYS A 266 -17.36 32.91 4.91
N CYS A 267 -17.85 31.81 5.54
CA CYS A 267 -17.99 31.73 6.99
C CYS A 267 -16.65 31.80 7.72
N ILE A 268 -15.63 31.11 7.21
CA ILE A 268 -14.24 31.12 7.74
C ILE A 268 -13.70 32.55 7.75
N ILE A 269 -13.87 33.29 6.65
CA ILE A 269 -13.43 34.69 6.55
C ILE A 269 -14.18 35.57 7.58
N LYS A 270 -15.51 35.46 7.65
CA LYS A 270 -16.34 36.24 8.58
C LYS A 270 -16.03 35.94 10.04
N SER A 271 -15.63 34.73 10.34
CA SER A 271 -15.31 34.28 11.71
C SER A 271 -13.85 34.54 12.10
N GLY A 272 -13.02 35.08 11.21
CA GLY A 272 -11.61 35.39 11.47
C GLY A 272 -10.66 34.19 11.52
N PHE A 273 -11.09 33.02 11.04
CA PHE A 273 -10.25 31.79 10.98
C PHE A 273 -9.44 31.66 9.69
N GLU A 274 -9.39 32.70 8.88
CA GLU A 274 -8.66 32.70 7.61
C GLU A 274 -7.13 32.53 7.75
N CYS A 275 -6.59 32.75 8.95
CA CYS A 275 -5.17 32.52 9.26
C CYS A 275 -4.92 31.17 9.98
N SER A 276 -5.93 30.34 10.18
CA SER A 276 -5.76 29.01 10.75
C SER A 276 -5.16 28.05 9.72
N CYS A 277 -3.99 27.47 9.99
CA CYS A 277 -3.36 26.48 9.11
C CYS A 277 -4.29 25.29 8.80
N TYR A 278 -5.08 24.85 9.77
CA TYR A 278 -6.05 23.76 9.59
C TYR A 278 -7.15 24.14 8.59
N CYS A 279 -7.69 25.36 8.69
CA CYS A 279 -8.71 25.83 7.76
C CYS A 279 -8.14 26.05 6.35
N ILE A 280 -6.92 26.59 6.24
CA ILE A 280 -6.23 26.80 4.96
C ILE A 280 -5.98 25.47 4.27
N SER A 281 -5.40 24.48 4.96
CA SER A 281 -5.16 23.15 4.41
C SER A 281 -6.47 22.51 3.92
N ALA A 282 -7.53 22.55 4.73
CA ALA A 282 -8.83 22.01 4.34
C ALA A 282 -9.51 22.73 3.17
N LEU A 283 -9.31 24.05 3.04
CA LEU A 283 -9.78 24.83 1.87
C LEU A 283 -9.03 24.40 0.61
N ILE A 284 -7.70 24.29 0.68
CA ILE A 284 -6.86 23.82 -0.43
C ILE A 284 -7.29 22.43 -0.87
N ASP A 285 -7.48 21.51 0.08
CA ASP A 285 -7.95 20.14 -0.20
C ASP A 285 -9.34 20.14 -0.87
N MET A 286 -10.27 20.98 -0.36
CA MET A 286 -11.63 21.07 -0.92
C MET A 286 -11.61 21.61 -2.35
N TYR A 287 -10.89 22.70 -2.62
CA TYR A 287 -10.82 23.25 -3.98
C TYR A 287 -10.08 22.34 -4.94
N SER A 288 -8.99 21.69 -4.49
CA SER A 288 -8.22 20.72 -5.28
C SER A 288 -9.07 19.50 -5.68
N ASN A 289 -9.83 18.94 -4.73
CA ASN A 289 -10.71 17.80 -5.01
C ASN A 289 -11.92 18.18 -5.89
N CYS A 290 -12.36 19.47 -5.84
CA CYS A 290 -13.32 20.02 -6.79
C CYS A 290 -12.71 20.40 -8.15
N LYS A 291 -11.43 20.05 -8.41
CA LYS A 291 -10.69 20.35 -9.66
C LYS A 291 -10.48 21.85 -9.94
N LEU A 292 -10.48 22.68 -8.92
CA LEU A 292 -10.24 24.12 -8.98
C LEU A 292 -8.87 24.47 -8.41
N LEU A 293 -7.81 23.98 -9.04
CA LEU A 293 -6.43 24.16 -8.58
C LEU A 293 -5.99 25.62 -8.55
N ASP A 294 -6.54 26.47 -9.42
CA ASP A 294 -6.21 27.90 -9.45
C ASP A 294 -6.78 28.63 -8.21
N ASP A 295 -8.00 28.26 -7.77
CA ASP A 295 -8.58 28.79 -6.53
C ASP A 295 -7.76 28.31 -5.31
N ALA A 296 -7.33 27.05 -5.31
CA ALA A 296 -6.46 26.49 -4.26
C ALA A 296 -5.11 27.22 -4.21
N MET A 297 -4.49 27.47 -5.38
CA MET A 297 -3.22 28.19 -5.48
C MET A 297 -3.35 29.65 -5.02
N ASN A 298 -4.44 30.32 -5.37
CA ASN A 298 -4.74 31.68 -4.89
C ASN A 298 -4.81 31.77 -3.35
N ILE A 299 -5.35 30.72 -2.69
CA ILE A 299 -5.39 30.65 -1.22
C ILE A 299 -3.98 30.43 -0.67
N PHE A 300 -3.21 29.56 -1.29
CA PHE A 300 -1.82 29.29 -0.92
C PHE A 300 -0.96 30.55 -1.01
N ASP A 301 -1.00 31.28 -2.13
CA ASP A 301 -0.17 32.45 -2.40
C ASP A 301 -0.52 33.67 -1.51
N LYS A 302 -1.82 33.92 -1.28
CA LYS A 302 -2.29 35.04 -0.43
C LYS A 302 -1.86 34.90 1.03
N LYS A 303 -1.54 33.71 1.49
CA LYS A 303 -1.20 33.41 2.88
C LYS A 303 0.28 33.12 3.08
N SER A 304 1.12 33.58 2.16
CA SER A 304 2.59 33.38 2.14
C SER A 304 3.33 33.54 3.48
N PRO A 305 2.95 34.41 4.45
CA PRO A 305 3.58 34.44 5.77
C PRO A 305 3.30 33.21 6.65
N LEU A 306 2.24 32.45 6.35
CA LEU A 306 1.85 31.19 7.01
C LEU A 306 2.33 29.95 6.24
N ALA A 307 3.05 30.14 5.13
CA ALA A 307 3.70 29.10 4.34
C ALA A 307 4.82 28.37 5.11
N GLU A 308 5.10 28.73 6.38
CA GLU A 308 5.94 27.95 7.29
C GLU A 308 5.25 26.66 7.76
N SER A 309 3.93 26.53 7.58
CA SER A 309 3.21 25.30 7.99
C SER A 309 3.36 24.20 6.92
N LEU A 310 4.07 23.15 7.27
CA LEU A 310 4.26 21.97 6.44
C LEU A 310 2.92 21.35 5.96
N ALA A 311 1.87 21.42 6.80
CA ALA A 311 0.54 20.92 6.44
C ALA A 311 -0.06 21.62 5.22
N VAL A 312 0.12 22.93 5.08
CA VAL A 312 -0.38 23.72 3.93
C VAL A 312 0.35 23.33 2.65
N TRP A 313 1.68 23.17 2.73
CA TRP A 313 2.48 22.66 1.60
C TRP A 313 2.03 21.28 1.16
N ASN A 314 1.87 20.36 2.12
CA ASN A 314 1.46 18.99 1.86
C ASN A 314 0.05 18.90 1.25
N SER A 315 -0.90 19.72 1.68
CA SER A 315 -2.24 19.81 1.06
C SER A 315 -2.16 20.25 -0.40
N MET A 316 -1.34 21.27 -0.71
CA MET A 316 -1.20 21.73 -2.09
C MET A 316 -0.51 20.69 -2.99
N LEU A 317 0.55 20.05 -2.49
CA LEU A 317 1.23 18.96 -3.19
C LEU A 317 0.27 17.80 -3.48
N SER A 318 -0.51 17.40 -2.48
CA SER A 318 -1.52 16.35 -2.64
C SER A 318 -2.58 16.72 -3.66
N GLY A 319 -3.00 17.99 -3.66
CA GLY A 319 -3.94 18.51 -4.63
C GLY A 319 -3.43 18.40 -6.08
N PHE A 320 -2.17 18.76 -6.35
CA PHE A 320 -1.57 18.60 -7.66
C PHE A 320 -1.47 17.12 -8.07
N VAL A 321 -1.01 16.27 -7.18
CA VAL A 321 -0.88 14.82 -7.44
C VAL A 321 -2.23 14.18 -7.72
N ALA A 322 -3.27 14.51 -6.95
CA ALA A 322 -4.62 13.97 -7.11
C ALA A 322 -5.27 14.40 -8.45
N ASN A 323 -4.90 15.57 -8.97
CA ASN A 323 -5.37 16.06 -10.27
C ASN A 323 -4.47 15.65 -11.45
N GLY A 324 -3.39 14.90 -11.22
CA GLY A 324 -2.46 14.49 -12.26
C GLY A 324 -1.53 15.59 -12.77
N ASP A 325 -1.43 16.72 -12.06
CA ASP A 325 -0.59 17.87 -12.44
C ASP A 325 0.83 17.70 -11.87
N TRP A 326 1.51 16.67 -12.35
CA TRP A 326 2.82 16.23 -11.84
C TRP A 326 3.91 17.30 -11.98
N TRP A 327 3.84 18.14 -13.02
CA TRP A 327 4.81 19.23 -13.23
C TRP A 327 4.68 20.34 -12.20
N LYS A 328 3.46 20.72 -11.83
CA LYS A 328 3.24 21.69 -10.75
C LYS A 328 3.63 21.12 -9.40
N ALA A 329 3.35 19.81 -9.16
CA ALA A 329 3.83 19.13 -7.96
C ALA A 329 5.37 19.17 -7.86
N LEU A 330 6.09 18.88 -8.94
CA LEU A 330 7.54 18.95 -8.98
C LEU A 330 8.08 20.37 -8.73
N SER A 331 7.48 21.37 -9.37
CA SER A 331 7.82 22.79 -9.16
C SER A 331 7.60 23.21 -7.71
N MET A 332 6.52 22.73 -7.09
CA MET A 332 6.20 23.00 -5.69
C MET A 332 7.22 22.35 -4.73
N ILE A 333 7.66 21.12 -4.99
CA ILE A 333 8.71 20.44 -4.21
C ILE A 333 10.03 21.24 -4.31
N ALA A 334 10.39 21.70 -5.50
CA ALA A 334 11.57 22.54 -5.69
C ALA A 334 11.46 23.88 -4.94
N HIS A 335 10.30 24.52 -4.98
CA HIS A 335 10.05 25.77 -4.25
C HIS A 335 10.13 25.55 -2.73
N MET A 336 9.54 24.47 -2.23
CA MET A 336 9.59 24.07 -0.82
C MET A 336 11.04 23.83 -0.35
N HIS A 337 11.85 23.19 -1.19
CA HIS A 337 13.28 22.97 -0.89
C HIS A 337 14.06 24.28 -0.86
N HIS A 338 13.83 25.20 -1.82
CA HIS A 338 14.50 26.50 -1.87
C HIS A 338 14.10 27.43 -0.72
N SER A 339 12.85 27.33 -0.23
CA SER A 339 12.39 28.10 0.93
C SER A 339 12.97 27.59 2.28
N GLY A 340 13.72 26.49 2.26
CA GLY A 340 14.32 25.90 3.46
C GLY A 340 13.32 25.14 4.35
N ALA A 341 12.12 24.83 3.85
CA ALA A 341 11.14 24.05 4.58
C ALA A 341 11.66 22.61 4.82
N GLN A 342 11.51 22.13 6.03
CA GLN A 342 11.90 20.76 6.36
C GLN A 342 10.85 19.78 5.83
N PHE A 343 11.29 18.74 5.11
CA PHE A 343 10.42 17.70 4.61
C PHE A 343 10.13 16.69 5.73
N ASP A 344 8.88 16.27 5.83
CA ASP A 344 8.44 15.17 6.68
C ASP A 344 8.29 13.86 5.87
N PRO A 345 8.04 12.71 6.51
CA PRO A 345 7.84 11.44 5.81
C PRO A 345 6.72 11.51 4.75
N TYR A 346 5.67 12.30 5.00
CA TYR A 346 4.58 12.48 4.06
C TYR A 346 5.02 13.24 2.80
N THR A 347 5.74 14.35 2.97
CA THR A 347 6.32 15.13 1.86
C THR A 347 7.24 14.26 1.01
N PHE A 348 8.13 13.47 1.65
CA PHE A 348 9.00 12.53 0.95
C PHE A 348 8.20 11.48 0.17
N SER A 349 7.13 10.93 0.76
CA SER A 349 6.26 9.96 0.09
C SER A 349 5.63 10.54 -1.17
N VAL A 350 5.15 11.78 -1.12
CA VAL A 350 4.58 12.48 -2.28
C VAL A 350 5.65 12.76 -3.33
N ALA A 351 6.83 13.26 -2.92
CA ALA A 351 7.95 13.52 -3.81
C ALA A 351 8.40 12.26 -4.56
N LEU A 352 8.47 11.12 -3.87
CA LEU A 352 8.81 9.84 -4.48
C LEU A 352 7.73 9.35 -5.46
N LYS A 353 6.45 9.57 -5.16
CA LYS A 353 5.35 9.26 -6.12
C LYS A 353 5.52 10.07 -7.41
N VAL A 354 5.90 11.35 -7.32
CA VAL A 354 6.21 12.18 -8.48
C VAL A 354 7.42 11.63 -9.26
N CYS A 355 8.47 11.17 -8.56
CA CYS A 355 9.63 10.53 -9.19
C CYS A 355 9.26 9.26 -9.95
N ILE A 356 8.39 8.43 -9.37
CA ILE A 356 7.89 7.19 -10.00
C ILE A 356 7.13 7.52 -11.28
N GLN A 357 6.28 8.56 -11.26
CA GLN A 357 5.47 8.95 -12.42
C GLN A 357 6.33 9.43 -13.60
N PHE A 358 7.41 10.15 -13.32
CA PHE A 358 8.33 10.62 -14.36
C PHE A 358 9.42 9.58 -14.74
N GLU A 359 9.46 8.43 -14.09
CA GLU A 359 10.52 7.41 -14.26
C GLU A 359 11.94 8.01 -14.14
N ASN A 360 12.10 9.10 -13.39
CA ASN A 360 13.31 9.90 -13.32
C ASN A 360 14.23 9.47 -12.18
N LEU A 361 15.22 8.64 -12.50
CA LEU A 361 16.24 8.15 -11.57
C LEU A 361 17.09 9.24 -10.91
N ARG A 362 17.40 10.32 -11.64
CA ARG A 362 18.23 11.40 -11.09
C ARG A 362 17.48 12.15 -10.00
N LEU A 363 16.21 12.44 -10.23
CA LEU A 363 15.35 13.09 -9.25
C LEU A 363 15.15 12.19 -8.02
N ALA A 364 14.91 10.90 -8.24
CA ALA A 364 14.79 9.94 -7.15
C ALA A 364 16.07 9.85 -6.30
N SER A 365 17.25 9.90 -6.93
CA SER A 365 18.53 9.92 -6.21
C SER A 365 18.75 11.19 -5.39
N GLN A 366 18.28 12.36 -5.89
CA GLN A 366 18.31 13.61 -5.13
C GLN A 366 17.39 13.55 -3.91
N VAL A 367 16.15 13.07 -4.09
CA VAL A 367 15.20 12.88 -2.98
C VAL A 367 15.77 11.87 -1.97
N HIS A 368 16.43 10.80 -2.42
CA HIS A 368 17.10 9.85 -1.53
C HIS A 368 18.20 10.51 -0.69
N GLY A 369 19.01 11.39 -1.31
CA GLY A 369 19.99 12.19 -0.56
C GLY A 369 19.34 13.03 0.55
N LEU A 370 18.19 13.67 0.27
CA LEU A 370 17.44 14.43 1.26
C LEU A 370 16.84 13.55 2.37
N VAL A 371 16.37 12.35 2.04
CA VAL A 371 15.89 11.37 3.03
C VAL A 371 16.99 10.97 4.01
N ILE A 372 18.20 10.69 3.49
CA ILE A 372 19.36 10.33 4.32
C ILE A 372 19.76 11.51 5.23
N THR A 373 19.88 12.72 4.66
CA THR A 373 20.26 13.91 5.43
C THR A 373 19.20 14.31 6.46
N GLY A 374 17.94 14.02 6.20
CA GLY A 374 16.81 14.21 7.11
C GLY A 374 16.72 13.15 8.22
N GLY A 375 17.49 12.07 8.15
CA GLY A 375 17.45 10.98 9.13
C GLY A 375 16.28 9.99 8.98
N TYR A 376 15.61 9.98 7.82
CA TYR A 376 14.46 9.12 7.54
C TYR A 376 14.81 7.84 6.76
N GLU A 377 16.09 7.47 6.70
CA GLU A 377 16.57 6.31 5.91
C GLU A 377 15.92 4.98 6.33
N LEU A 378 15.55 4.84 7.60
CA LEU A 378 14.94 3.64 8.16
C LEU A 378 13.43 3.78 8.37
N ASP A 379 12.81 4.85 7.85
CA ASP A 379 11.35 4.98 7.86
C ASP A 379 10.73 3.93 6.93
N TYR A 380 9.79 3.13 7.46
CA TYR A 380 9.22 2.00 6.73
C TYR A 380 8.35 2.44 5.54
N VAL A 381 7.63 3.57 5.64
CA VAL A 381 6.79 4.09 4.55
C VAL A 381 7.65 4.57 3.39
N ILE A 382 8.69 5.34 3.68
CA ILE A 382 9.63 5.84 2.67
C ILE A 382 10.39 4.68 2.04
N GLY A 383 10.84 3.73 2.87
CA GLY A 383 11.53 2.53 2.42
C GLY A 383 10.70 1.68 1.45
N SER A 384 9.42 1.48 1.76
CA SER A 384 8.49 0.73 0.89
C SER A 384 8.32 1.38 -0.49
N ILE A 385 8.24 2.72 -0.54
CA ILE A 385 8.15 3.45 -1.80
C ILE A 385 9.45 3.36 -2.61
N PHE A 386 10.61 3.40 -1.95
CA PHE A 386 11.90 3.17 -2.64
C PHE A 386 12.04 1.75 -3.19
N ILE A 387 11.54 0.75 -2.45
CA ILE A 387 11.50 -0.63 -2.95
C ILE A 387 10.65 -0.69 -4.22
N ASP A 388 9.43 -0.12 -4.21
CA ASP A 388 8.55 -0.06 -5.38
C ASP A 388 9.22 0.68 -6.57
N LEU A 389 9.90 1.79 -6.31
CA LEU A 389 10.65 2.53 -7.31
C LEU A 389 11.74 1.66 -7.95
N HIS A 390 12.58 1.01 -7.14
CA HIS A 390 13.66 0.15 -7.64
C HIS A 390 13.10 -1.06 -8.41
N VAL A 391 11.99 -1.63 -7.94
CA VAL A 391 11.29 -2.72 -8.64
C VAL A 391 10.80 -2.26 -10.02
N LYS A 392 10.10 -1.13 -10.10
CA LYS A 392 9.60 -0.59 -11.39
C LYS A 392 10.71 -0.33 -12.39
N GLN A 393 11.90 0.03 -11.92
CA GLN A 393 13.09 0.24 -12.72
C GLN A 393 13.86 -1.04 -13.07
N GLY A 394 13.39 -2.21 -12.64
CA GLY A 394 14.08 -3.49 -12.87
C GLY A 394 15.30 -3.72 -11.98
N ASN A 395 15.58 -2.85 -11.02
CA ASN A 395 16.75 -2.95 -10.15
C ASN A 395 16.46 -3.77 -8.88
N ILE A 396 16.12 -5.04 -9.07
CA ILE A 396 15.72 -5.94 -7.98
C ILE A 396 16.82 -6.09 -6.91
N LYS A 397 18.10 -6.05 -7.29
CA LYS A 397 19.21 -6.19 -6.34
C LYS A 397 19.21 -5.05 -5.29
N ASN A 398 18.99 -3.81 -5.71
CA ASN A 398 18.94 -2.69 -4.79
C ASN A 398 17.65 -2.70 -3.96
N ALA A 399 16.51 -3.12 -4.55
CA ALA A 399 15.28 -3.32 -3.81
C ALA A 399 15.44 -4.33 -2.67
N LEU A 400 16.10 -5.47 -2.92
CA LEU A 400 16.39 -6.49 -1.90
C LEU A 400 17.31 -5.96 -0.79
N ARG A 401 18.41 -5.28 -1.15
CA ARG A 401 19.33 -4.70 -0.15
C ARG A 401 18.61 -3.71 0.78
N LEU A 402 17.74 -2.88 0.22
CA LEU A 402 16.96 -1.93 1.02
C LEU A 402 15.96 -2.65 1.91
N PHE A 403 15.27 -3.66 1.36
CA PHE A 403 14.32 -4.48 2.11
C PHE A 403 14.96 -5.19 3.31
N GLU A 404 16.17 -5.72 3.16
CA GLU A 404 16.93 -6.35 4.24
C GLU A 404 17.31 -5.37 5.36
N ARG A 405 17.62 -4.11 5.00
CA ARG A 405 18.02 -3.05 5.96
C ARG A 405 16.86 -2.46 6.76
N LEU A 406 15.63 -2.52 6.25
CA LEU A 406 14.47 -1.99 6.95
C LEU A 406 14.19 -2.77 8.24
N PRO A 407 14.09 -2.10 9.40
CA PRO A 407 13.82 -2.75 10.67
C PRO A 407 12.39 -3.31 10.74
N TYR A 408 11.46 -2.64 10.12
CA TYR A 408 10.07 -3.07 9.97
C TYR A 408 9.70 -3.08 8.49
N LYS A 409 9.03 -4.14 8.07
CA LYS A 409 8.62 -4.37 6.68
C LYS A 409 7.11 -4.42 6.64
N ASP A 410 6.48 -3.45 5.99
CA ASP A 410 5.03 -3.43 5.83
C ASP A 410 4.58 -4.32 4.66
N VAL A 411 3.28 -4.54 4.56
CA VAL A 411 2.66 -5.36 3.50
C VAL A 411 2.99 -4.81 2.11
N VAL A 412 3.17 -3.48 1.97
CA VAL A 412 3.47 -2.83 0.69
C VAL A 412 4.88 -3.18 0.21
N ALA A 413 5.87 -3.19 1.12
CA ALA A 413 7.24 -3.59 0.80
C ALA A 413 7.31 -5.05 0.33
N TRP A 414 6.64 -5.96 1.06
CA TRP A 414 6.56 -7.36 0.68
C TRP A 414 5.89 -7.55 -0.68
N SER A 415 4.70 -7.00 -0.88
CA SER A 415 3.94 -7.12 -2.13
C SER A 415 4.69 -6.55 -3.33
N SER A 416 5.28 -5.35 -3.20
CA SER A 416 6.07 -4.73 -4.28
C SER A 416 7.25 -5.61 -4.69
N LEU A 417 7.95 -6.19 -3.71
CA LEU A 417 9.10 -7.04 -3.99
C LEU A 417 8.70 -8.39 -4.62
N ILE A 418 7.64 -9.03 -4.10
CA ILE A 418 7.10 -10.28 -4.68
C ILE A 418 6.66 -10.06 -6.13
N VAL A 419 5.90 -8.97 -6.39
CA VAL A 419 5.46 -8.59 -7.74
C VAL A 419 6.65 -8.33 -8.66
N GLY A 420 7.65 -7.62 -8.16
CA GLY A 420 8.87 -7.33 -8.90
C GLY A 420 9.62 -8.60 -9.29
N CYS A 421 9.88 -9.48 -8.33
CA CYS A 421 10.55 -10.74 -8.59
C CYS A 421 9.78 -11.61 -9.60
N ALA A 422 8.44 -11.67 -9.48
CA ALA A 422 7.59 -12.38 -10.42
C ALA A 422 7.70 -11.82 -11.84
N ARG A 423 7.66 -10.49 -11.99
CA ARG A 423 7.69 -9.79 -13.28
C ARG A 423 9.03 -9.92 -13.99
N PHE A 424 10.13 -9.90 -13.24
CA PHE A 424 11.50 -9.95 -13.81
C PHE A 424 12.08 -11.37 -13.89
N GLY A 425 11.23 -12.40 -13.88
CA GLY A 425 11.65 -13.78 -14.15
C GLY A 425 12.43 -14.45 -13.01
N LEU A 426 12.13 -14.05 -11.75
CA LEU A 426 12.69 -14.64 -10.53
C LEU A 426 11.60 -15.34 -9.70
N PRO A 427 10.88 -16.34 -10.28
CA PRO A 427 9.70 -16.92 -9.64
C PRO A 427 10.02 -17.66 -8.33
N THR A 428 11.18 -18.31 -8.23
CA THR A 428 11.62 -19.01 -7.00
C THR A 428 11.84 -18.04 -5.85
N LEU A 429 12.44 -16.88 -6.11
CA LEU A 429 12.63 -15.85 -5.11
C LEU A 429 11.30 -15.20 -4.71
N ALA A 430 10.40 -14.93 -5.67
CA ALA A 430 9.06 -14.42 -5.37
C ALA A 430 8.30 -15.35 -4.44
N PHE A 431 8.40 -16.66 -4.67
CA PHE A 431 7.77 -17.66 -3.83
C PHE A 431 8.40 -17.77 -2.43
N SER A 432 9.73 -17.71 -2.30
CA SER A 432 10.39 -17.72 -0.98
C SER A 432 9.98 -16.50 -0.15
N LEU A 433 9.93 -15.30 -0.75
CA LEU A 433 9.47 -14.09 -0.09
C LEU A 433 7.99 -14.19 0.36
N PHE A 434 7.15 -14.83 -0.45
CA PHE A 434 5.76 -15.08 -0.06
C PHE A 434 5.68 -16.02 1.15
N MET A 435 6.48 -17.09 1.18
CA MET A 435 6.54 -18.01 2.32
C MET A 435 7.01 -17.32 3.59
N ASP A 436 8.01 -16.45 3.50
CA ASP A 436 8.48 -15.65 4.63
C ASP A 436 7.37 -14.70 5.15
N MET A 437 6.67 -14.02 4.25
CA MET A 437 5.50 -13.18 4.58
C MET A 437 4.39 -13.99 5.28
N PHE A 438 4.14 -15.20 4.79
CA PHE A 438 3.16 -16.11 5.36
C PHE A 438 3.53 -16.58 6.78
N HIS A 439 4.80 -16.92 7.02
CA HIS A 439 5.30 -17.35 8.34
C HIS A 439 5.29 -16.22 9.38
N LEU A 440 5.33 -14.97 8.94
CA LEU A 440 5.21 -13.79 9.81
C LEU A 440 3.75 -13.43 10.15
N ASP A 441 2.78 -14.22 9.70
CA ASP A 441 1.34 -14.01 9.91
C ASP A 441 0.85 -12.60 9.49
N LEU A 442 1.46 -12.05 8.44
CA LEU A 442 1.07 -10.77 7.88
C LEU A 442 -0.23 -10.90 7.09
N GLU A 443 -1.02 -9.83 7.04
CA GLU A 443 -2.23 -9.80 6.21
C GLU A 443 -1.86 -9.91 4.73
N ILE A 444 -2.28 -11.02 4.11
CA ILE A 444 -2.06 -11.27 2.68
C ILE A 444 -3.35 -10.91 1.95
N ASP A 445 -3.27 -9.92 1.07
CA ASP A 445 -4.39 -9.47 0.27
C ASP A 445 -4.59 -10.33 -1.00
N HIS A 446 -5.74 -10.16 -1.64
CA HIS A 446 -6.10 -10.86 -2.88
C HIS A 446 -5.13 -10.54 -4.04
N PHE A 447 -4.49 -9.37 -4.02
CA PHE A 447 -3.55 -8.97 -5.06
C PHE A 447 -2.25 -9.80 -4.99
N VAL A 448 -1.65 -9.93 -3.80
CA VAL A 448 -0.46 -10.78 -3.59
C VAL A 448 -0.78 -12.23 -3.93
N LEU A 449 -1.93 -12.76 -3.50
CA LEU A 449 -2.34 -14.13 -3.80
C LEU A 449 -2.44 -14.37 -5.31
N SER A 450 -3.04 -13.44 -6.06
CA SER A 450 -3.16 -13.56 -7.52
C SER A 450 -1.80 -13.60 -8.21
N ILE A 451 -0.83 -12.85 -7.72
CA ILE A 451 0.55 -12.83 -8.25
C ILE A 451 1.27 -14.15 -7.93
N VAL A 452 1.15 -14.63 -6.69
CA VAL A 452 1.81 -15.89 -6.28
C VAL A 452 1.21 -17.10 -7.01
N LEU A 453 -0.10 -17.09 -7.29
CA LEU A 453 -0.73 -18.09 -8.16
C LEU A 453 -0.16 -18.04 -9.59
N LYS A 454 0.08 -16.85 -10.15
CA LYS A 454 0.77 -16.70 -11.45
C LYS A 454 2.21 -17.20 -11.39
N VAL A 455 2.90 -16.99 -10.29
CA VAL A 455 4.25 -17.56 -10.06
C VAL A 455 4.20 -19.08 -10.03
N SER A 456 3.28 -19.68 -9.29
CA SER A 456 3.07 -21.15 -9.26
C SER A 456 2.75 -21.70 -10.63
N SER A 457 1.92 -20.99 -11.39
CA SER A 457 1.59 -21.28 -12.79
C SER A 457 2.83 -21.27 -13.70
N SER A 458 3.71 -20.27 -13.55
CA SER A 458 4.95 -20.17 -14.35
C SER A 458 5.98 -21.25 -14.00
N LEU A 459 5.99 -21.74 -12.76
CA LEU A 459 6.84 -22.84 -12.30
C LEU A 459 6.21 -24.21 -12.57
N ALA A 460 4.97 -24.26 -13.09
CA ALA A 460 4.16 -25.46 -13.22
C ALA A 460 4.09 -26.31 -11.92
N SER A 461 4.14 -25.64 -10.76
CA SER A 461 4.16 -26.31 -9.45
C SER A 461 2.76 -26.50 -8.91
N LEU A 462 2.15 -27.64 -9.21
CA LEU A 462 0.81 -28.01 -8.75
C LEU A 462 0.70 -28.12 -7.21
N PRO A 463 1.66 -28.72 -6.48
CA PRO A 463 1.57 -28.82 -5.02
C PRO A 463 1.48 -27.44 -4.35
N THR A 464 2.30 -26.51 -4.81
CA THR A 464 2.29 -25.09 -4.35
C THR A 464 0.96 -24.42 -4.64
N GLY A 465 0.46 -24.58 -5.87
CA GLY A 465 -0.83 -24.04 -6.27
C GLY A 465 -1.99 -24.56 -5.40
N LYS A 466 -2.01 -25.87 -5.07
CA LYS A 466 -3.01 -26.47 -4.19
C LYS A 466 -2.92 -25.95 -2.74
N GLN A 467 -1.71 -25.69 -2.23
CA GLN A 467 -1.53 -25.07 -0.90
C GLN A 467 -2.11 -23.67 -0.85
N ILE A 468 -1.81 -22.82 -1.87
CA ILE A 468 -2.36 -21.47 -1.96
C ILE A 468 -3.88 -21.52 -2.12
N HIS A 469 -4.42 -22.43 -2.93
CA HIS A 469 -5.87 -22.61 -3.08
C HIS A 469 -6.53 -22.96 -1.73
N SER A 470 -5.95 -23.88 -0.96
CA SER A 470 -6.44 -24.21 0.37
C SER A 470 -6.41 -23.02 1.34
N PHE A 471 -5.42 -22.14 1.20
CA PHE A 471 -5.36 -20.90 1.97
C PHE A 471 -6.47 -19.92 1.55
N CYS A 472 -6.71 -19.75 0.24
CA CYS A 472 -7.80 -18.92 -0.27
C CYS A 472 -9.17 -19.38 0.26
N LEU A 473 -9.42 -20.71 0.29
CA LEU A 473 -10.63 -21.28 0.86
C LEU A 473 -10.80 -20.94 2.34
N LYS A 474 -9.74 -21.11 3.15
CA LYS A 474 -9.76 -20.80 4.59
C LYS A 474 -10.02 -19.33 4.90
N LYS A 475 -9.59 -18.43 4.03
CA LYS A 475 -9.78 -16.96 4.18
C LYS A 475 -11.07 -16.46 3.53
N GLY A 476 -11.85 -17.30 2.86
CA GLY A 476 -13.11 -16.94 2.21
C GLY A 476 -12.95 -16.16 0.90
N TYR A 477 -11.80 -16.27 0.23
CA TYR A 477 -11.53 -15.59 -1.06
C TYR A 477 -12.06 -16.36 -2.28
N GLU A 478 -12.81 -17.43 -2.10
CA GLU A 478 -13.35 -18.28 -3.20
C GLU A 478 -14.30 -17.54 -4.13
N SER A 479 -15.01 -16.54 -3.61
CA SER A 479 -15.96 -15.73 -4.39
C SER A 479 -15.29 -14.55 -5.11
N GLU A 480 -14.02 -14.32 -4.87
CA GLU A 480 -13.27 -13.22 -5.49
C GLU A 480 -12.87 -13.56 -6.93
N ARG A 481 -13.44 -12.87 -7.90
CA ARG A 481 -13.22 -13.11 -9.34
C ARG A 481 -11.74 -13.15 -9.72
N VAL A 482 -10.93 -12.24 -9.16
CA VAL A 482 -9.49 -12.13 -9.48
C VAL A 482 -8.74 -13.40 -9.03
N ILE A 483 -9.05 -13.91 -7.85
CA ILE A 483 -8.46 -15.13 -7.29
C ILE A 483 -8.91 -16.35 -8.11
N THR A 484 -10.21 -16.48 -8.36
CA THR A 484 -10.75 -17.62 -9.11
C THR A 484 -10.20 -17.68 -10.54
N THR A 485 -10.04 -16.53 -11.20
CA THR A 485 -9.40 -16.46 -12.53
C THR A 485 -7.92 -16.88 -12.45
N ALA A 486 -7.18 -16.44 -11.44
CA ALA A 486 -5.79 -16.83 -11.25
C ALA A 486 -5.62 -18.32 -10.90
N LEU A 487 -6.53 -18.88 -10.11
CA LEU A 487 -6.59 -20.33 -9.81
C LEU A 487 -6.90 -21.14 -11.07
N THR A 488 -7.86 -20.69 -11.88
CA THR A 488 -8.19 -21.33 -13.16
C THR A 488 -6.99 -21.38 -14.10
N ASP A 489 -6.25 -20.26 -14.24
CA ASP A 489 -5.01 -20.21 -15.03
C ASP A 489 -3.91 -21.13 -14.45
N MET A 490 -3.76 -21.13 -13.14
CA MET A 490 -2.78 -21.99 -12.46
C MET A 490 -3.05 -23.49 -12.70
N TYR A 491 -4.30 -23.94 -12.48
CA TYR A 491 -4.65 -25.34 -12.72
C TYR A 491 -4.53 -25.73 -14.19
N ALA A 492 -4.96 -24.85 -15.11
CA ALA A 492 -4.84 -25.09 -16.54
C ALA A 492 -3.38 -25.27 -16.96
N LYS A 493 -2.46 -24.42 -16.48
CA LYS A 493 -1.03 -24.49 -16.82
C LYS A 493 -0.30 -25.63 -16.11
N CYS A 494 -0.80 -26.08 -14.96
CA CYS A 494 -0.30 -27.28 -14.27
C CYS A 494 -0.84 -28.60 -14.86
N GLY A 495 -1.69 -28.55 -15.89
CA GLY A 495 -2.23 -29.74 -16.55
C GLY A 495 -3.56 -30.27 -16.00
N GLU A 496 -4.06 -29.69 -14.91
CA GLU A 496 -5.32 -30.10 -14.24
C GLU A 496 -6.52 -29.34 -14.82
N ILE A 497 -6.82 -29.60 -16.08
CA ILE A 497 -7.85 -28.84 -16.83
C ILE A 497 -9.26 -29.05 -16.28
N GLU A 498 -9.57 -30.20 -15.69
CA GLU A 498 -10.89 -30.47 -15.13
C GLU A 498 -11.14 -29.64 -13.86
N ASP A 499 -10.13 -29.49 -13.00
CA ASP A 499 -10.19 -28.61 -11.83
C ASP A 499 -10.34 -27.14 -12.26
N ALA A 500 -9.60 -26.74 -13.32
CA ALA A 500 -9.73 -25.40 -13.90
C ALA A 500 -11.15 -25.11 -14.42
N LEU A 501 -11.76 -26.07 -15.12
CA LEU A 501 -13.14 -25.96 -15.63
C LEU A 501 -14.17 -25.92 -14.49
N ALA A 502 -13.97 -26.70 -13.44
CA ALA A 502 -14.83 -26.68 -12.27
C ALA A 502 -14.85 -25.29 -11.61
N LEU A 503 -13.67 -24.70 -11.38
CA LEU A 503 -13.55 -23.35 -10.84
C LEU A 503 -14.14 -22.27 -11.76
N PHE A 504 -13.90 -22.38 -13.05
CA PHE A 504 -14.49 -21.46 -14.05
C PHE A 504 -16.02 -21.48 -14.01
N ASN A 505 -16.64 -22.64 -13.89
CA ASN A 505 -18.10 -22.81 -13.81
C ASN A 505 -18.70 -22.26 -12.50
N CYS A 506 -17.90 -22.03 -11.46
CA CYS A 506 -18.34 -21.41 -10.20
C CYS A 506 -18.39 -19.89 -10.27
N LEU A 507 -17.83 -19.25 -11.32
CA LEU A 507 -17.86 -17.81 -11.48
C LEU A 507 -19.28 -17.32 -11.79
N SER A 508 -19.79 -16.39 -11.00
CA SER A 508 -21.10 -15.76 -11.17
C SER A 508 -21.13 -14.78 -12.35
N GLU A 509 -20.04 -14.07 -12.57
CA GLU A 509 -19.83 -13.15 -13.69
C GLU A 509 -18.51 -13.48 -14.38
N VAL A 510 -18.58 -13.73 -15.68
CA VAL A 510 -17.40 -14.13 -16.48
C VAL A 510 -17.07 -13.03 -17.47
N ASP A 511 -15.88 -12.45 -17.31
CA ASP A 511 -15.36 -11.44 -18.24
C ASP A 511 -14.51 -12.06 -19.37
N THR A 512 -14.17 -11.24 -20.38
CA THR A 512 -13.34 -11.66 -21.52
C THR A 512 -12.02 -12.28 -21.10
N LEU A 513 -11.41 -11.81 -19.97
CA LEU A 513 -10.14 -12.33 -19.49
C LEU A 513 -10.27 -13.76 -18.98
N SER A 514 -11.30 -14.05 -18.17
CA SER A 514 -11.59 -15.37 -17.65
C SER A 514 -11.90 -16.38 -18.74
N TRP A 515 -12.74 -15.99 -19.73
CA TRP A 515 -13.01 -16.80 -20.91
C TRP A 515 -11.74 -17.11 -21.71
N THR A 516 -10.92 -16.09 -21.97
CA THR A 516 -9.66 -16.27 -22.72
C THR A 516 -8.70 -17.19 -21.97
N GLY A 517 -8.59 -17.03 -20.65
CA GLY A 517 -7.70 -17.87 -19.82
C GLY A 517 -8.05 -19.36 -19.90
N ILE A 518 -9.33 -19.70 -19.75
CA ILE A 518 -9.74 -21.12 -19.80
C ILE A 518 -9.66 -21.71 -21.22
N ILE A 519 -9.98 -20.92 -22.26
CA ILE A 519 -9.86 -21.35 -23.65
C ILE A 519 -8.41 -21.64 -24.00
N VAL A 520 -7.48 -20.74 -23.67
CA VAL A 520 -6.04 -20.94 -23.86
C VAL A 520 -5.53 -22.11 -23.04
N GLY A 521 -6.03 -22.25 -21.79
CA GLY A 521 -5.73 -23.39 -20.95
C GLY A 521 -6.14 -24.74 -21.59
N CYS A 522 -7.34 -24.83 -22.14
CA CYS A 522 -7.79 -26.00 -22.90
C CYS A 522 -6.89 -26.28 -24.12
N ALA A 523 -6.50 -25.23 -24.83
CA ALA A 523 -5.60 -25.33 -25.97
C ALA A 523 -4.24 -25.94 -25.59
N GLN A 524 -3.63 -25.44 -24.52
CA GLN A 524 -2.34 -25.92 -24.02
C GLN A 524 -2.40 -27.37 -23.54
N ASN A 525 -3.55 -27.81 -23.06
CA ASN A 525 -3.78 -29.19 -22.61
C ASN A 525 -4.29 -30.13 -23.70
N GLY A 526 -4.29 -29.72 -24.97
CA GLY A 526 -4.68 -30.54 -26.10
C GLY A 526 -6.20 -30.86 -26.16
N ARG A 527 -7.04 -30.06 -25.48
CA ARG A 527 -8.51 -30.21 -25.45
C ARG A 527 -9.18 -29.25 -26.44
N ALA A 528 -8.95 -29.46 -27.74
CA ALA A 528 -9.44 -28.58 -28.78
C ALA A 528 -10.99 -28.51 -28.85
N ASP A 529 -11.65 -29.65 -28.71
CA ASP A 529 -13.11 -29.76 -28.62
C ASP A 529 -13.71 -28.89 -27.50
N LYS A 530 -13.11 -28.91 -26.32
CA LYS A 530 -13.51 -28.07 -25.20
C LYS A 530 -13.26 -26.58 -25.48
N ALA A 531 -12.09 -26.24 -26.07
CA ALA A 531 -11.75 -24.86 -26.41
C ALA A 531 -12.74 -24.25 -27.43
N ILE A 532 -13.12 -25.00 -28.48
CA ILE A 532 -14.11 -24.57 -29.45
C ILE A 532 -15.49 -24.41 -28.80
N ASN A 533 -15.92 -25.35 -27.97
CA ASN A 533 -17.19 -25.31 -27.25
C ASN A 533 -17.27 -24.08 -26.32
N LEU A 534 -16.17 -23.77 -25.61
CA LEU A 534 -16.09 -22.61 -24.75
C LEU A 534 -16.15 -21.30 -25.54
N LEU A 535 -15.54 -21.24 -26.74
CA LEU A 535 -15.68 -20.08 -27.62
C LEU A 535 -17.15 -19.86 -28.00
N HIS A 536 -17.89 -20.92 -28.36
CA HIS A 536 -19.32 -20.80 -28.66
C HIS A 536 -20.14 -20.30 -27.47
N LYS A 537 -19.90 -20.85 -26.28
CA LYS A 537 -20.55 -20.40 -25.03
C LYS A 537 -20.22 -18.94 -24.70
N MET A 538 -18.98 -18.50 -24.91
CA MET A 538 -18.57 -17.12 -24.74
C MET A 538 -19.38 -16.17 -25.63
N ILE A 539 -19.57 -16.55 -26.90
CA ILE A 539 -20.34 -15.78 -27.85
C ILE A 539 -21.84 -15.76 -27.48
N GLU A 540 -22.41 -16.92 -27.10
CA GLU A 540 -23.78 -17.07 -26.62
C GLU A 540 -24.07 -16.23 -25.38
N SER A 541 -23.09 -16.08 -24.48
CA SER A 541 -23.20 -15.20 -23.30
C SER A 541 -23.14 -13.70 -23.63
N GLY A 542 -22.96 -13.33 -24.90
CA GLY A 542 -22.81 -11.93 -25.31
C GLY A 542 -21.43 -11.33 -25.10
N THR A 543 -20.46 -12.12 -24.61
CA THR A 543 -19.09 -11.67 -24.40
C THR A 543 -18.31 -11.72 -25.71
N LYS A 544 -17.72 -10.59 -26.13
CA LYS A 544 -16.94 -10.53 -27.37
C LYS A 544 -15.58 -11.18 -27.19
N PRO A 545 -15.17 -12.12 -28.08
CA PRO A 545 -13.81 -12.64 -28.12
C PRO A 545 -12.81 -11.53 -28.42
N ASN A 546 -11.60 -11.65 -27.89
CA ASN A 546 -10.46 -10.79 -28.25
C ASN A 546 -9.47 -11.57 -29.14
N GLU A 547 -8.42 -10.88 -29.60
CA GLU A 547 -7.37 -11.48 -30.45
C GLU A 547 -6.75 -12.73 -29.81
N LEU A 548 -6.45 -12.66 -28.50
CA LEU A 548 -5.85 -13.79 -27.77
C LEU A 548 -6.79 -14.99 -27.65
N THR A 549 -8.10 -14.76 -27.54
CA THR A 549 -9.11 -15.82 -27.54
C THR A 549 -9.07 -16.60 -28.84
N ILE A 550 -9.07 -15.90 -29.97
CA ILE A 550 -9.04 -16.52 -31.31
C ILE A 550 -7.70 -17.27 -31.54
N ILE A 551 -6.56 -16.65 -31.19
CA ILE A 551 -5.24 -17.30 -31.27
C ILE A 551 -5.24 -18.59 -30.43
N GLY A 552 -5.81 -18.56 -29.23
CA GLY A 552 -5.93 -19.73 -28.36
C GLY A 552 -6.68 -20.88 -29.03
N VAL A 553 -7.85 -20.59 -29.62
CA VAL A 553 -8.64 -21.62 -30.32
C VAL A 553 -7.95 -22.11 -31.57
N LEU A 554 -7.34 -21.24 -32.39
CA LEU A 554 -6.57 -21.65 -33.58
C LEU A 554 -5.38 -22.54 -33.17
N SER A 555 -4.69 -22.21 -32.07
CA SER A 555 -3.62 -23.04 -31.52
C SER A 555 -4.11 -24.42 -31.08
N ALA A 556 -5.31 -24.50 -30.47
CA ALA A 556 -5.93 -25.77 -30.13
C ALA A 556 -6.24 -26.62 -31.39
N CYS A 557 -6.83 -26.00 -32.41
CA CYS A 557 -7.11 -26.64 -33.69
C CYS A 557 -5.84 -27.16 -34.38
N ARG A 558 -4.75 -26.38 -34.29
CA ARG A 558 -3.43 -26.77 -34.83
C ARG A 558 -2.93 -28.08 -34.20
N HIS A 559 -2.97 -28.19 -32.89
CA HIS A 559 -2.51 -29.39 -32.18
C HIS A 559 -3.41 -30.59 -32.42
N ALA A 560 -4.70 -30.39 -32.66
CA ALA A 560 -5.65 -31.45 -32.94
C ALA A 560 -5.80 -31.79 -34.44
N GLY A 561 -5.18 -31.03 -35.35
CA GLY A 561 -5.32 -31.22 -36.79
C GLY A 561 -6.68 -30.84 -37.36
N LEU A 562 -7.46 -30.00 -36.66
CA LEU A 562 -8.81 -29.59 -37.03
C LEU A 562 -8.77 -28.40 -38.02
N VAL A 563 -8.52 -28.69 -39.30
CA VAL A 563 -8.24 -27.67 -40.34
C VAL A 563 -9.49 -26.90 -40.72
N GLU A 564 -10.61 -27.58 -40.91
CA GLU A 564 -11.85 -26.94 -41.39
C GLU A 564 -12.50 -26.08 -40.32
N GLU A 565 -12.47 -26.54 -39.07
CA GLU A 565 -12.93 -25.76 -37.92
C GLU A 565 -12.10 -24.50 -37.76
N ALA A 566 -10.77 -24.63 -37.82
CA ALA A 566 -9.85 -23.49 -37.74
C ALA A 566 -10.14 -22.46 -38.84
N TRP A 567 -10.32 -22.93 -40.08
CA TRP A 567 -10.61 -22.04 -41.19
C TRP A 567 -11.95 -21.32 -41.02
N THR A 568 -12.96 -22.02 -40.52
CA THR A 568 -14.29 -21.44 -40.26
C THR A 568 -14.20 -20.36 -39.17
N ILE A 569 -13.45 -20.62 -38.10
CA ILE A 569 -13.23 -19.66 -37.00
C ILE A 569 -12.45 -18.45 -37.52
N PHE A 570 -11.35 -18.67 -38.26
CA PHE A 570 -10.56 -17.60 -38.85
C PHE A 570 -11.39 -16.67 -39.73
N LYS A 571 -12.24 -17.21 -40.64
CA LYS A 571 -13.13 -16.42 -41.48
C LYS A 571 -14.19 -15.68 -40.66
N SER A 572 -14.67 -16.26 -39.58
CA SER A 572 -15.68 -15.62 -38.72
C SER A 572 -15.09 -14.49 -37.88
N THR A 573 -13.77 -14.38 -37.72
CA THR A 573 -13.10 -13.36 -36.93
C THR A 573 -13.47 -11.95 -37.40
N GLU A 574 -13.38 -11.69 -38.68
CA GLU A 574 -13.76 -10.40 -39.26
C GLU A 574 -15.26 -10.26 -39.44
N THR A 575 -15.91 -11.28 -40.05
CA THR A 575 -17.31 -11.20 -40.50
C THR A 575 -18.32 -11.22 -39.36
N LYS A 576 -18.06 -11.97 -38.27
CA LYS A 576 -18.97 -12.13 -37.13
C LYS A 576 -18.55 -11.37 -35.90
N HIS A 577 -17.22 -11.25 -35.66
CA HIS A 577 -16.70 -10.68 -34.41
C HIS A 577 -16.19 -9.26 -34.59
N GLY A 578 -16.04 -8.77 -35.84
CA GLY A 578 -15.56 -7.41 -36.13
C GLY A 578 -14.10 -7.19 -35.73
N LEU A 579 -13.32 -8.28 -35.60
CA LEU A 579 -11.89 -8.22 -35.28
C LEU A 579 -11.10 -8.31 -36.59
N THR A 580 -10.23 -7.35 -36.84
CA THR A 580 -9.24 -7.45 -37.93
C THR A 580 -8.21 -8.51 -37.61
N PRO A 581 -8.05 -9.57 -38.42
CA PRO A 581 -7.06 -10.59 -38.14
C PRO A 581 -5.63 -10.00 -38.07
N CYS A 582 -4.96 -10.19 -36.93
CA CYS A 582 -3.58 -9.77 -36.73
C CYS A 582 -2.57 -10.77 -37.33
N PRO A 583 -1.29 -10.40 -37.48
CA PRO A 583 -0.25 -11.30 -38.05
C PRO A 583 -0.22 -12.68 -37.40
N GLU A 584 -0.44 -12.76 -36.08
CA GLU A 584 -0.42 -14.01 -35.33
C GLU A 584 -1.55 -14.98 -35.74
N HIS A 585 -2.71 -14.47 -36.10
CA HIS A 585 -3.82 -15.29 -36.64
C HIS A 585 -3.42 -15.92 -37.99
N TYR A 586 -2.81 -15.13 -38.87
CA TYR A 586 -2.30 -15.65 -40.15
C TYR A 586 -1.20 -16.68 -39.92
N ASN A 587 -0.28 -16.44 -38.99
CA ASN A 587 0.80 -17.39 -38.64
C ASN A 587 0.20 -18.73 -38.19
N CYS A 588 -0.79 -18.72 -37.32
CA CYS A 588 -1.47 -19.94 -36.87
C CYS A 588 -2.15 -20.67 -38.04
N MET A 589 -2.83 -19.96 -38.94
CA MET A 589 -3.53 -20.59 -40.06
C MET A 589 -2.57 -21.15 -41.12
N VAL A 590 -1.51 -20.42 -41.46
CA VAL A 590 -0.48 -20.91 -42.37
C VAL A 590 0.19 -22.18 -41.80
N ASP A 591 0.46 -22.19 -40.50
CA ASP A 591 1.03 -23.36 -39.84
C ASP A 591 0.08 -24.57 -39.88
N ILE A 592 -1.20 -24.36 -39.64
CA ILE A 592 -2.26 -25.39 -39.72
C ILE A 592 -2.31 -25.98 -41.14
N PHE A 593 -2.35 -25.15 -42.18
CA PHE A 593 -2.36 -25.63 -43.56
C PHE A 593 -1.08 -26.34 -43.95
N ALA A 594 0.05 -25.81 -43.51
CA ALA A 594 1.34 -26.40 -43.75
C ALA A 594 1.48 -27.79 -43.10
N GLN A 595 1.06 -27.92 -41.83
CA GLN A 595 1.08 -29.21 -41.11
C GLN A 595 0.10 -30.24 -41.69
N ALA A 596 -0.99 -29.77 -42.31
CA ALA A 596 -1.92 -30.63 -43.04
C ALA A 596 -1.46 -30.96 -44.48
N GLY A 597 -0.33 -30.44 -44.95
CA GLY A 597 0.15 -30.63 -46.33
C GLY A 597 -0.62 -29.82 -47.39
N ARG A 598 -1.48 -28.89 -46.97
CA ARG A 598 -2.31 -28.04 -47.88
C ARG A 598 -1.55 -26.80 -48.34
N PHE A 599 -0.38 -27.02 -48.97
CA PHE A 599 0.56 -25.94 -49.31
C PHE A 599 -0.01 -24.87 -50.25
N LYS A 600 -0.95 -25.24 -51.17
CA LYS A 600 -1.58 -24.26 -52.04
C LYS A 600 -2.39 -23.23 -51.28
N GLU A 601 -3.13 -23.68 -50.33
CA GLU A 601 -3.97 -22.81 -49.47
C GLU A 601 -3.11 -21.95 -48.52
N ALA A 602 -2.03 -22.52 -48.00
CA ALA A 602 -1.04 -21.77 -47.21
C ALA A 602 -0.44 -20.61 -48.02
N ILE A 603 -0.01 -20.87 -49.25
CA ILE A 603 0.59 -19.86 -50.13
C ILE A 603 -0.44 -18.79 -50.55
N ASN A 604 -1.68 -19.19 -50.89
CA ASN A 604 -2.76 -18.26 -51.19
C ASN A 604 -3.03 -17.33 -49.98
N LEU A 605 -3.12 -17.89 -48.78
CA LEU A 605 -3.33 -17.11 -47.57
C LEU A 605 -2.19 -16.11 -47.30
N ILE A 606 -0.93 -16.50 -47.57
CA ILE A 606 0.25 -15.62 -47.49
C ILE A 606 0.13 -14.47 -48.50
N SER A 607 -0.34 -14.75 -49.71
CA SER A 607 -0.49 -13.74 -50.75
C SER A 607 -1.64 -12.75 -50.46
N ASP A 608 -2.66 -13.20 -49.79
CA ASP A 608 -3.86 -12.40 -49.41
C ASP A 608 -3.66 -11.59 -48.09
N MET A 609 -2.53 -11.77 -47.40
CA MET A 609 -2.23 -11.06 -46.16
C MET A 609 -2.09 -9.54 -46.40
N PRO A 610 -2.73 -8.70 -45.57
CA PRO A 610 -2.52 -7.24 -45.61
C PRO A 610 -1.17 -6.79 -45.04
N TYR A 611 -0.39 -7.72 -44.48
CA TYR A 611 0.92 -7.49 -43.86
C TYR A 611 2.02 -8.19 -44.62
N LYS A 612 3.26 -7.72 -44.47
CA LYS A 612 4.42 -8.47 -44.99
C LYS A 612 4.63 -9.73 -44.15
N PRO A 613 4.72 -10.92 -44.78
CA PRO A 613 4.97 -12.17 -44.08
C PRO A 613 6.25 -12.07 -43.24
N ASP A 614 6.16 -12.44 -41.98
CA ASP A 614 7.30 -12.47 -41.09
C ASP A 614 8.15 -13.78 -41.25
N LYS A 615 9.27 -13.81 -40.56
CA LYS A 615 10.17 -14.97 -40.57
C LYS A 615 9.45 -16.25 -40.06
N THR A 616 8.54 -16.12 -39.07
CA THR A 616 7.85 -17.26 -38.45
C THR A 616 6.96 -18.02 -39.41
N ILE A 617 6.25 -17.32 -40.28
CA ILE A 617 5.44 -17.91 -41.35
C ILE A 617 6.29 -18.78 -42.28
N TRP A 618 7.38 -18.23 -42.75
CA TRP A 618 8.25 -18.94 -43.68
C TRP A 618 8.96 -20.13 -43.02
N CYS A 619 9.32 -20.01 -41.72
CA CYS A 619 9.88 -21.12 -40.96
C CYS A 619 8.89 -22.27 -40.78
N SER A 620 7.63 -21.99 -40.46
CA SER A 620 6.59 -23.00 -40.35
C SER A 620 6.38 -23.75 -41.68
N LEU A 621 6.32 -23.00 -42.79
CA LEU A 621 6.16 -23.58 -44.12
C LEU A 621 7.38 -24.44 -44.51
N LEU A 622 8.59 -23.99 -44.19
CA LEU A 622 9.82 -24.74 -44.42
C LEU A 622 9.85 -26.06 -43.63
N GLY A 623 9.49 -26.03 -42.37
CA GLY A 623 9.40 -27.24 -41.53
C GLY A 623 8.44 -28.28 -42.11
N ALA A 624 7.28 -27.86 -42.56
CA ALA A 624 6.30 -28.74 -43.20
C ALA A 624 6.82 -29.30 -44.55
N CYS A 625 7.57 -28.50 -45.34
CA CYS A 625 8.21 -28.99 -46.56
C CYS A 625 9.17 -30.17 -46.32
N GLY A 626 9.88 -30.14 -45.18
CA GLY A 626 10.72 -31.25 -44.74
C GLY A 626 9.93 -32.52 -44.45
N THR A 627 8.81 -32.37 -43.74
CA THR A 627 7.91 -33.49 -43.33
C THR A 627 7.24 -34.15 -44.55
N TYR A 628 6.74 -33.35 -45.49
CA TYR A 628 6.04 -33.83 -46.68
C TYR A 628 7.00 -34.04 -47.90
N LYS A 629 8.30 -33.89 -47.72
CA LYS A 629 9.33 -34.06 -48.74
C LYS A 629 9.13 -33.21 -50.00
N ASN A 630 8.58 -32.01 -49.86
CA ASN A 630 8.34 -31.08 -50.96
C ASN A 630 9.61 -30.26 -51.26
N ARG A 631 10.48 -30.78 -52.10
CA ARG A 631 11.78 -30.17 -52.47
C ARG A 631 11.63 -28.84 -53.20
N HIS A 632 10.64 -28.73 -54.08
CA HIS A 632 10.44 -27.52 -54.89
C HIS A 632 10.08 -26.31 -53.99
N LEU A 633 9.10 -26.48 -53.12
CA LEU A 633 8.66 -25.42 -52.23
C LEU A 633 9.72 -25.09 -51.16
N ALA A 634 10.47 -26.10 -50.68
CA ALA A 634 11.54 -25.90 -49.73
C ALA A 634 12.63 -24.96 -50.27
N ASN A 635 12.99 -25.07 -51.55
CA ASN A 635 13.98 -24.19 -52.16
C ASN A 635 13.47 -22.74 -52.28
N ILE A 636 12.22 -22.53 -52.71
CA ILE A 636 11.62 -21.19 -52.82
C ILE A 636 11.57 -20.52 -51.45
N VAL A 637 11.11 -21.23 -50.41
CA VAL A 637 11.02 -20.72 -49.04
C VAL A 637 12.41 -20.43 -48.46
N ALA A 638 13.41 -21.28 -48.79
CA ALA A 638 14.78 -21.07 -48.38
C ALA A 638 15.39 -19.77 -48.94
N GLU A 639 15.15 -19.49 -50.24
CA GLU A 639 15.59 -18.26 -50.89
C GLU A 639 14.97 -17.02 -50.20
N HIS A 640 13.67 -17.07 -49.92
CA HIS A 640 12.99 -15.99 -49.19
C HIS A 640 13.54 -15.77 -47.79
N LEU A 641 13.77 -16.83 -47.01
CA LEU A 641 14.31 -16.74 -45.66
C LEU A 641 15.75 -16.18 -45.62
N LEU A 642 16.58 -16.62 -46.55
CA LEU A 642 17.97 -16.13 -46.67
C LEU A 642 18.01 -14.67 -47.13
N ALA A 643 17.08 -14.23 -47.96
CA ALA A 643 16.97 -12.84 -48.38
C ALA A 643 16.45 -11.91 -47.27
N THR A 644 15.56 -12.40 -46.41
CA THR A 644 14.94 -11.58 -45.35
C THR A 644 15.72 -11.58 -44.04
N SER A 645 16.48 -12.65 -43.75
CA SER A 645 17.20 -12.81 -42.48
C SER A 645 18.60 -13.45 -42.68
N PRO A 646 19.49 -12.78 -43.35
CA PRO A 646 20.80 -13.36 -43.76
C PRO A 646 21.76 -13.59 -42.57
N GLU A 647 21.56 -12.97 -41.43
CA GLU A 647 22.47 -13.08 -40.27
C GLU A 647 21.92 -14.01 -39.17
N ASP A 648 20.72 -14.57 -39.33
CA ASP A 648 20.08 -15.36 -38.32
C ASP A 648 20.46 -16.84 -38.37
N ALA A 649 21.30 -17.28 -37.44
CA ALA A 649 21.72 -18.66 -37.30
C ALA A 649 20.59 -19.68 -37.18
N SER A 650 19.47 -19.32 -36.58
CA SER A 650 18.34 -20.24 -36.41
C SER A 650 17.75 -20.68 -37.74
N VAL A 651 17.74 -19.78 -38.73
CA VAL A 651 17.29 -20.05 -40.11
C VAL A 651 18.20 -21.06 -40.77
N TYR A 652 19.50 -20.85 -40.67
CA TYR A 652 20.49 -21.78 -41.30
C TYR A 652 20.44 -23.17 -40.65
N ILE A 653 20.27 -23.27 -39.32
CA ILE A 653 20.12 -24.56 -38.64
C ILE A 653 18.88 -25.29 -39.14
N MET A 654 17.76 -24.57 -39.25
CA MET A 654 16.52 -25.13 -39.75
C MET A 654 16.61 -25.58 -41.19
N LEU A 655 17.19 -24.76 -42.05
CA LEU A 655 17.48 -25.12 -43.46
C LEU A 655 18.37 -26.37 -43.58
N SER A 656 19.44 -26.46 -42.77
CA SER A 656 20.31 -27.64 -42.74
C SER A 656 19.53 -28.92 -42.39
N ASN A 657 18.62 -28.82 -41.39
CA ASN A 657 17.80 -29.96 -40.95
C ASN A 657 16.78 -30.38 -42.02
N VAL A 658 16.11 -29.40 -42.64
CA VAL A 658 15.15 -29.68 -43.72
C VAL A 658 15.81 -30.23 -44.95
N TYR A 659 16.97 -29.68 -45.39
CA TYR A 659 17.72 -30.22 -46.52
C TYR A 659 18.24 -31.64 -46.23
N ALA A 660 18.64 -31.92 -44.99
CA ALA A 660 19.04 -33.26 -44.57
C ALA A 660 17.85 -34.25 -44.67
N SER A 661 16.66 -33.86 -44.23
CA SER A 661 15.45 -34.69 -44.32
C SER A 661 15.00 -34.93 -45.76
N LEU A 662 15.35 -34.02 -46.67
CA LEU A 662 15.09 -34.13 -48.10
C LEU A 662 16.19 -34.90 -48.87
N GLY A 663 17.27 -35.28 -48.21
CA GLY A 663 18.41 -35.95 -48.81
C GLY A 663 19.30 -35.05 -49.71
N LEU A 664 19.22 -33.73 -49.52
CA LEU A 664 19.97 -32.73 -50.30
C LEU A 664 21.30 -32.37 -49.62
N TRP A 665 22.22 -33.34 -49.56
CA TRP A 665 23.47 -33.24 -48.79
C TRP A 665 24.41 -32.13 -49.24
N ASP A 666 24.43 -31.79 -50.54
CA ASP A 666 25.22 -30.67 -51.07
C ASP A 666 24.75 -29.32 -50.52
N ASN A 667 23.44 -29.15 -50.39
CA ASN A 667 22.85 -27.95 -49.76
C ASN A 667 23.11 -27.90 -48.26
N VAL A 668 23.10 -29.05 -47.59
CA VAL A 668 23.46 -29.14 -46.16
C VAL A 668 24.88 -28.64 -45.92
N SER A 669 25.85 -29.07 -46.76
CA SER A 669 27.25 -28.67 -46.64
C SER A 669 27.42 -27.16 -46.84
N LYS A 670 26.78 -26.57 -47.86
CA LYS A 670 26.80 -25.12 -48.13
C LYS A 670 26.24 -24.30 -46.98
N VAL A 671 25.09 -24.73 -46.45
CA VAL A 671 24.43 -24.05 -45.32
C VAL A 671 25.28 -24.13 -44.05
N ARG A 672 25.88 -25.27 -43.74
CA ARG A 672 26.77 -25.45 -42.58
C ARG A 672 28.08 -24.66 -42.69
N GLU A 673 28.63 -24.49 -43.88
CA GLU A 673 29.75 -23.59 -44.09
C GLU A 673 29.38 -22.13 -43.84
N ALA A 674 28.20 -21.70 -44.26
CA ALA A 674 27.70 -20.37 -43.99
C ALA A 674 27.55 -20.11 -42.47
N VAL A 675 27.04 -21.08 -41.70
CA VAL A 675 26.93 -20.98 -40.20
C VAL A 675 28.32 -20.83 -39.57
N LYS A 676 29.34 -21.56 -40.07
CA LYS A 676 30.70 -21.41 -39.55
C LYS A 676 31.29 -20.02 -39.82
N LYS A 677 30.98 -19.42 -40.98
CA LYS A 677 31.43 -18.06 -41.35
C LYS A 677 30.75 -16.97 -40.47
N LEU A 678 29.52 -17.18 -40.04
CA LEU A 678 28.79 -16.26 -39.15
C LEU A 678 29.29 -16.27 -37.69
N GLY A 679 30.28 -17.14 -37.36
CA GLY A 679 30.97 -17.11 -36.05
C GLY A 679 30.12 -17.49 -34.82
N ILE A 680 28.97 -18.07 -35.01
CA ILE A 680 28.02 -18.34 -33.94
C ILE A 680 28.32 -19.69 -33.29
N LYS A 681 29.03 -19.67 -32.16
CA LYS A 681 29.16 -20.79 -31.22
C LYS A 681 28.04 -20.72 -30.19
N GLY A 682 26.95 -21.43 -30.41
CA GLY A 682 25.89 -21.66 -29.40
C GLY A 682 25.79 -23.16 -29.14
N ALA A 683 26.41 -23.67 -28.09
CA ALA A 683 26.08 -25.01 -27.60
C ALA A 683 24.68 -24.99 -27.03
N GLY A 684 23.76 -25.77 -27.61
CA GLY A 684 22.44 -26.02 -27.00
C GLY A 684 22.63 -26.70 -25.65
N LYS A 685 22.12 -26.09 -24.58
CA LYS A 685 22.03 -26.71 -23.25
C LYS A 685 20.61 -27.27 -23.08
N SER A 686 20.49 -28.59 -22.97
CA SER A 686 19.28 -29.24 -22.50
C SER A 686 19.39 -29.47 -21.00
N TRP A 687 18.35 -29.14 -20.25
CA TRP A 687 18.26 -29.38 -18.82
C TRP A 687 17.24 -30.50 -18.59
N ILE A 688 17.59 -31.47 -17.78
CA ILE A 688 16.67 -32.43 -17.19
C ILE A 688 16.79 -32.22 -15.67
N GLU A 689 15.76 -31.68 -15.04
CA GLU A 689 15.67 -31.68 -13.59
C GLU A 689 15.16 -33.05 -13.14
N ILE A 690 16.01 -33.76 -12.41
CA ILE A 690 15.62 -34.98 -11.70
C ILE A 690 15.33 -34.54 -10.26
N PHE A 691 14.05 -34.50 -9.91
CA PHE A 691 13.63 -34.32 -8.52
C PHE A 691 13.89 -35.65 -7.79
N SER A 692 14.79 -35.64 -6.81
CA SER A 692 14.97 -36.72 -5.82
C SER A 692 14.05 -36.47 -4.61
#